data_872246c189cd0b01eb4bc24bd9371c2d
#
_entry.id   872246c189cd0b01eb4bc24bd9371c2d
#
_cell.length_a   1.000
_cell.length_b   1.000
_cell.length_c   1.000
_cell.angle_alpha   90.00
_cell.angle_beta   90.00
_cell.angle_gamma   90.00
#
_symmetry.space_group_name_H-M   'P 1'
#
loop_
_entity.id
_entity.type
_entity.pdbx_description
1 polymer ?
#
loop_
_entity_poly.entity_id
_entity_poly.type
_entity_poly.pdbx_seq_one_letter_code
_entity_poly.pdbx_strand_id
1 'polypeptide(L)'
;MKRKILITGLFLGGVAASNLSAQKYLGLSNSNYSGVYGSQYNPAKLTDEKVKVAVNLVSVNGLVNNDYYKFKNLNSFGGFTLDELGNGASHNGGNGALINLGIVGEVLGPSFQFTVNNKLGFGFSSRVRLFGQGKNINSAFLNALNGNLGTDNPGLATIPLVDNTGFGINTTALTDLGVKGAYAVIDNNDLKLSLGASVKLYKGAGLNRFESNGHNLIYNNNPSNPTISATNINWDLYTNLNPEKSLNEYGFGDFFGGATGFGGDFGAELTLKEASGDKPYFLKFGASVNDIGAIKYNDIRKLSIRGAGSAIDPSKIDIFDLNATADYLRSRGYNTTLTTSSVSQGLPTNLNLYADYAITKRFFVSANGLINLANTNSTNPYYHSFVGLVPRFESKWVDVSVPLTYNFMSQDFKPGLALRLGPLSIGSDDLKILFTESKGANIYAGLGFILYKGKKAEAVVAETDKDTDGDGVLDRHDECPTVPGPIENRGCPWGDTDNDGVLDKDDKCPDVPGPVENEGCPWKDTDGDGVPDKDDKCPTEAGLPEKQGCPKTHADIAGEVTSALKNILFNLGKATLRPEAAPKLDDAAKIIKSSNGGTFLVIGHTDRKGNAALNLRLSRERAAAVVKALEERGVDHSQLKSKGVGFEFAEVPVTASDAEREKDRKVEVKHVTGSEWDALTKSDVPVAAPKKTTAKKSVGAKKTVYRKPVARKKK
;
A
#
# COMPACT_ATOMS: atom_id res chain seq x y z
N MET A 1 12.24 1.09 -22.81
CA MET A 1 12.06 0.40 -21.54
C MET A 1 13.28 0.48 -20.60
N LYS A 2 14.51 0.27 -21.05
CA LYS A 2 15.73 0.31 -20.19
C LYS A 2 16.14 1.71 -19.68
N ARG A 3 15.71 2.82 -20.29
CA ARG A 3 15.99 4.20 -19.82
C ARG A 3 15.32 4.56 -18.49
N LYS A 4 14.23 3.88 -18.12
CA LYS A 4 13.47 4.13 -16.89
C LYS A 4 14.16 3.58 -15.63
N ILE A 5 15.19 2.75 -15.78
CA ILE A 5 15.78 1.98 -14.67
C ILE A 5 16.71 2.83 -13.78
N LEU A 6 17.43 3.83 -14.30
CA LEU A 6 18.42 4.54 -13.50
C LEU A 6 17.79 5.40 -12.39
N ILE A 7 16.77 6.17 -12.71
CA ILE A 7 16.11 7.04 -11.72
C ILE A 7 14.98 6.30 -11.03
N THR A 8 14.26 5.44 -11.77
CA THR A 8 13.30 4.51 -11.18
C THR A 8 13.99 3.57 -10.18
N GLY A 9 15.22 3.11 -10.44
CA GLY A 9 15.99 2.32 -9.49
C GLY A 9 16.45 3.13 -8.28
N LEU A 10 16.87 4.38 -8.44
CA LEU A 10 17.19 5.29 -7.33
C LEU A 10 15.96 5.66 -6.49
N PHE A 11 14.78 5.79 -7.11
CA PHE A 11 13.53 6.09 -6.42
C PHE A 11 12.68 4.85 -6.11
N LEU A 12 12.74 3.78 -6.90
CA LEU A 12 11.87 2.60 -6.82
C LEU A 12 12.54 1.37 -6.23
N GLY A 13 13.80 1.40 -5.83
CA GLY A 13 14.37 0.35 -4.96
C GLY A 13 13.57 0.10 -3.66
N GLY A 14 12.58 0.96 -3.39
CA GLY A 14 11.62 0.84 -2.29
C GLY A 14 10.15 0.82 -2.69
N VAL A 15 9.77 0.92 -3.98
CA VAL A 15 8.38 1.17 -4.42
C VAL A 15 7.78 0.02 -5.23
N ALA A 16 8.38 -1.16 -5.25
CA ALA A 16 7.69 -2.37 -5.73
C ALA A 16 6.53 -2.83 -4.83
N ALA A 17 6.27 -2.13 -3.71
CA ALA A 17 5.07 -2.25 -2.91
C ALA A 17 4.17 -1.04 -3.19
N SER A 18 3.30 -1.15 -4.19
CA SER A 18 2.07 -0.37 -4.40
C SER A 18 1.89 0.92 -3.57
N ASN A 19 1.91 2.10 -4.22
CA ASN A 19 1.12 3.31 -3.90
C ASN A 19 0.91 3.65 -2.41
N LEU A 20 1.95 3.83 -1.59
CA LEU A 20 1.78 4.20 -0.19
C LEU A 20 2.77 5.30 0.21
N SER A 21 2.25 6.39 0.71
CA SER A 21 3.01 7.56 1.15
C SER A 21 2.49 8.08 2.51
N ALA A 22 3.30 8.61 3.43
CA ALA A 22 2.91 8.83 4.84
C ALA A 22 3.07 10.24 5.41
N GLN A 23 2.00 10.81 5.92
CA GLN A 23 1.93 11.77 7.02
C GLN A 23 1.39 11.05 8.26
N LYS A 24 1.70 11.51 9.51
CA LYS A 24 1.48 10.72 10.75
C LYS A 24 0.01 10.63 11.20
N TYR A 25 -0.94 10.22 10.36
CA TYR A 25 -2.36 10.04 10.74
C TYR A 25 -2.93 11.24 11.52
N LEU A 26 -2.63 12.48 11.07
CA LEU A 26 -2.90 13.69 11.87
C LEU A 26 -4.37 13.82 12.24
N GLY A 27 -5.27 13.49 11.29
CA GLY A 27 -6.70 13.51 11.53
C GLY A 27 -7.18 12.51 12.59
N LEU A 28 -6.38 11.50 12.94
CA LEU A 28 -6.73 10.45 13.92
C LEU A 28 -5.93 10.55 15.22
N SER A 29 -4.70 11.05 15.18
CA SER A 29 -3.72 10.94 16.28
C SER A 29 -4.10 11.73 17.53
N ASN A 30 -4.90 12.79 17.42
CA ASN A 30 -5.34 13.62 18.54
C ASN A 30 -6.72 13.28 19.07
N SER A 31 -7.46 12.38 18.42
CA SER A 31 -8.73 11.91 18.95
C SER A 31 -8.57 11.27 20.34
N ASN A 32 -9.54 11.51 21.21
CA ASN A 32 -9.65 10.81 22.50
C ASN A 32 -9.92 9.30 22.32
N TYR A 33 -10.16 8.88 21.10
CA TYR A 33 -10.33 7.49 20.67
C TYR A 33 -9.22 7.06 19.71
N SER A 34 -8.08 7.74 19.71
CA SER A 34 -6.97 7.47 18.76
C SER A 34 -6.28 6.13 19.00
N GLY A 35 -6.36 5.57 20.21
CA GLY A 35 -5.71 4.30 20.54
C GLY A 35 -4.23 4.29 20.14
N VAL A 36 -3.85 3.28 19.36
CA VAL A 36 -2.44 3.09 18.94
C VAL A 36 -1.90 4.28 18.13
N TYR A 37 -2.71 4.96 17.33
CA TYR A 37 -2.26 6.14 16.56
C TYR A 37 -1.79 7.28 17.47
N GLY A 38 -2.53 7.53 18.54
CA GLY A 38 -2.17 8.57 19.52
C GLY A 38 -0.83 8.29 20.19
N SER A 39 -0.59 7.02 20.62
CA SER A 39 0.66 6.64 21.28
C SER A 39 1.86 6.53 20.31
N GLN A 40 1.64 6.46 18.99
CA GLN A 40 2.69 6.63 18.00
C GLN A 40 3.11 8.09 17.83
N TYR A 41 2.17 9.00 18.06
CA TYR A 41 2.41 10.43 17.99
C TYR A 41 3.08 10.97 19.25
N ASN A 42 2.55 10.57 20.42
CA ASN A 42 3.10 10.90 21.74
C ASN A 42 2.91 9.71 22.71
N PRO A 43 3.99 9.08 23.22
CA PRO A 43 3.87 7.93 24.13
C PRO A 43 3.14 8.24 25.43
N ALA A 44 3.09 9.49 25.88
CA ALA A 44 2.34 9.89 27.09
C ALA A 44 0.83 9.62 26.99
N LYS A 45 0.27 9.52 25.76
CA LYS A 45 -1.15 9.20 25.51
C LYS A 45 -1.55 7.78 25.92
N LEU A 46 -0.61 6.91 26.29
CA LEU A 46 -0.91 5.58 26.84
C LEU A 46 -1.69 5.61 28.16
N THR A 47 -1.72 6.76 28.86
CA THR A 47 -2.50 6.95 30.07
C THR A 47 -3.90 7.51 29.82
N ASP A 48 -4.38 7.54 28.58
CA ASP A 48 -5.70 8.09 28.21
C ASP A 48 -6.82 7.45 29.05
N GLU A 49 -7.74 8.29 29.51
CA GLU A 49 -8.80 7.88 30.43
C GLU A 49 -9.91 7.06 29.74
N LYS A 50 -10.12 7.24 28.45
CA LYS A 50 -11.20 6.58 27.72
C LYS A 50 -10.82 5.18 27.20
N VAL A 51 -9.55 4.95 26.87
CA VAL A 51 -9.08 3.71 26.26
C VAL A 51 -8.61 2.73 27.33
N LYS A 52 -9.21 1.54 27.39
CA LYS A 52 -8.76 0.41 28.20
C LYS A 52 -7.75 -0.45 27.47
N VAL A 53 -8.11 -0.88 26.27
CA VAL A 53 -7.24 -1.65 25.35
C VAL A 53 -7.48 -1.12 23.95
N ALA A 54 -6.42 -0.94 23.17
CA ALA A 54 -6.52 -0.73 21.74
C ALA A 54 -5.58 -1.68 21.01
N VAL A 55 -6.07 -2.25 19.92
CA VAL A 55 -5.32 -3.15 19.03
C VAL A 55 -5.41 -2.59 17.63
N ASN A 56 -4.28 -2.42 16.99
CA ASN A 56 -4.18 -2.19 15.55
C ASN A 56 -3.79 -3.50 14.89
N LEU A 57 -4.53 -3.95 13.90
CA LEU A 57 -4.17 -5.12 13.11
C LEU A 57 -3.21 -4.73 12.01
N VAL A 58 -3.60 -3.75 11.21
CA VAL A 58 -2.79 -3.18 10.16
C VAL A 58 -3.26 -1.76 9.85
N SER A 59 -2.32 -0.88 9.60
CA SER A 59 -2.61 0.43 9.03
C SER A 59 -1.56 0.78 8.01
N VAL A 60 -1.99 1.42 6.95
CA VAL A 60 -1.14 1.88 5.88
C VAL A 60 -1.25 3.39 5.78
N ASN A 61 -0.16 4.02 5.47
CA ASN A 61 -0.13 5.46 5.37
C ASN A 61 0.89 5.88 4.34
N GLY A 62 0.54 6.89 3.56
CA GLY A 62 1.30 7.31 2.47
C GLY A 62 1.33 8.82 2.16
N LEU A 63 2.56 9.42 1.93
CA LEU A 63 2.79 10.82 1.60
C LEU A 63 3.76 11.00 0.44
N VAL A 64 3.41 11.85 -0.51
CA VAL A 64 4.33 12.49 -1.45
C VAL A 64 4.29 14.00 -1.23
N ASN A 65 5.45 14.60 -1.17
CA ASN A 65 5.61 16.06 -1.14
C ASN A 65 6.77 16.49 -2.02
N ASN A 66 6.62 17.63 -2.68
CA ASN A 66 7.73 18.29 -3.36
C ASN A 66 7.50 19.82 -3.37
N ASP A 67 8.52 20.59 -3.71
CA ASP A 67 8.45 22.05 -3.77
C ASP A 67 8.32 22.61 -5.21
N TYR A 68 8.39 21.76 -6.22
CA TYR A 68 8.50 22.13 -7.61
C TYR A 68 7.29 21.71 -8.47
N TYR A 69 7.00 20.39 -8.53
CA TYR A 69 5.96 19.84 -9.40
C TYR A 69 4.57 20.03 -8.82
N LYS A 70 3.61 20.42 -9.66
CA LYS A 70 2.19 20.50 -9.32
C LYS A 70 1.41 19.44 -10.11
N PHE A 71 0.76 18.58 -9.39
CA PHE A 71 -0.09 17.52 -9.93
C PHE A 71 -1.51 18.03 -10.13
N LYS A 72 -2.13 17.72 -11.28
CA LYS A 72 -3.46 18.26 -11.65
C LYS A 72 -4.63 17.38 -11.26
N ASN A 73 -4.40 16.09 -11.06
CA ASN A 73 -5.44 15.11 -10.69
C ASN A 73 -4.84 13.83 -10.08
N LEU A 74 -5.70 12.99 -9.49
CA LEU A 74 -5.28 11.72 -8.88
C LEU A 74 -4.67 10.72 -9.88
N ASN A 75 -5.07 10.76 -11.15
CA ASN A 75 -4.52 9.85 -12.16
C ASN A 75 -3.03 10.15 -12.41
N SER A 76 -2.57 11.38 -12.14
CA SER A 76 -1.16 11.74 -12.18
C SER A 76 -0.31 11.02 -11.12
N PHE A 77 -0.93 10.40 -10.10
CA PHE A 77 -0.25 9.59 -9.08
C PHE A 77 -0.24 8.08 -9.38
N GLY A 78 -1.16 7.59 -10.23
CA GLY A 78 -1.29 6.16 -10.54
C GLY A 78 -0.14 5.58 -11.36
N GLY A 79 0.60 6.44 -12.02
CA GLY A 79 1.79 6.11 -12.78
C GLY A 79 2.97 6.98 -12.38
N PHE A 80 3.43 6.93 -11.13
CA PHE A 80 4.61 7.68 -10.66
C PHE A 80 5.88 7.27 -11.41
N THR A 81 5.83 7.44 -12.72
CA THR A 81 7.00 7.34 -13.59
C THR A 81 7.54 8.76 -13.79
N LEU A 82 8.85 8.89 -13.83
CA LEU A 82 9.52 10.16 -14.13
C LEU A 82 9.07 10.78 -15.47
N ASP A 83 8.51 9.98 -16.40
CA ASP A 83 7.92 10.46 -17.66
C ASP A 83 6.64 11.28 -17.44
N GLU A 84 5.83 10.96 -16.42
CA GLU A 84 4.59 11.69 -16.12
C GLU A 84 4.85 12.96 -15.30
N LEU A 85 5.95 13.00 -14.55
CA LEU A 85 6.46 14.25 -13.97
C LEU A 85 6.80 15.30 -15.05
N GLY A 86 7.22 14.85 -16.25
CA GLY A 86 7.51 15.75 -17.38
C GLY A 86 6.29 16.16 -18.19
N ASN A 87 5.28 15.31 -18.33
CA ASN A 87 4.18 15.49 -19.29
C ASN A 87 2.84 15.94 -18.68
N GLY A 88 2.62 15.82 -17.40
CA GLY A 88 1.33 16.09 -16.73
C GLY A 88 1.38 17.08 -15.58
N ALA A 89 2.55 17.50 -15.12
CA ALA A 89 2.70 18.44 -14.02
C ALA A 89 3.10 19.83 -14.53
N SER A 90 2.41 20.86 -14.08
CA SER A 90 2.92 22.23 -14.21
C SER A 90 4.05 22.45 -13.20
N HIS A 91 5.07 23.22 -13.52
CA HIS A 91 6.20 23.51 -12.64
C HIS A 91 6.27 24.98 -12.24
N ASN A 92 6.75 25.23 -11.03
CA ASN A 92 7.06 26.57 -10.52
C ASN A 92 8.56 26.84 -10.70
N GLY A 93 8.95 27.51 -11.77
CA GLY A 93 10.33 27.95 -11.94
C GLY A 93 10.93 27.59 -13.32
N GLY A 94 11.95 28.31 -13.73
CA GLY A 94 12.68 28.07 -14.97
C GLY A 94 13.62 26.86 -14.88
N ASN A 95 14.25 26.52 -16.01
CA ASN A 95 15.32 25.52 -16.06
C ASN A 95 16.43 25.88 -15.05
N GLY A 96 16.83 24.92 -14.22
CA GLY A 96 17.86 25.09 -13.19
C GLY A 96 17.33 25.32 -11.77
N ALA A 97 16.00 25.30 -11.54
CA ALA A 97 15.45 25.34 -10.18
C ALA A 97 15.91 24.13 -9.35
N LEU A 98 16.21 24.36 -8.07
CA LEU A 98 16.55 23.27 -7.14
C LEU A 98 15.26 22.65 -6.59
N ILE A 99 15.16 21.33 -6.71
CA ILE A 99 13.97 20.55 -6.34
C ILE A 99 14.25 19.77 -5.06
N ASN A 100 13.30 19.85 -4.13
CA ASN A 100 13.25 18.95 -2.99
C ASN A 100 12.03 18.04 -3.13
N LEU A 101 12.22 16.76 -2.88
CA LEU A 101 11.21 15.72 -2.99
C LEU A 101 11.26 14.82 -1.77
N GLY A 102 10.09 14.45 -1.25
CA GLY A 102 9.96 13.49 -0.18
C GLY A 102 8.82 12.52 -0.41
N ILE A 103 9.13 11.25 -0.29
CA ILE A 103 8.17 10.15 -0.28
C ILE A 103 8.36 9.42 1.04
N VAL A 104 7.27 9.18 1.76
CA VAL A 104 7.31 8.38 2.99
C VAL A 104 6.17 7.37 2.93
N GLY A 105 6.48 6.08 3.03
CA GLY A 105 5.55 4.99 3.17
C GLY A 105 5.62 4.39 4.57
N GLU A 106 4.47 4.07 5.17
CA GLU A 106 4.41 3.41 6.47
C GLU A 106 3.36 2.31 6.48
N VAL A 107 3.74 1.15 6.98
CA VAL A 107 2.82 0.10 7.38
C VAL A 107 2.99 -0.09 8.89
N LEU A 108 1.98 0.28 9.64
CA LEU A 108 1.86 -0.05 11.06
C LEU A 108 1.24 -1.45 11.14
N GLY A 109 2.04 -2.40 11.53
CA GLY A 109 1.65 -3.80 11.70
C GLY A 109 0.89 -4.04 13.01
N PRO A 110 0.76 -5.30 13.43
CA PRO A 110 0.11 -5.65 14.69
C PRO A 110 0.73 -4.89 15.85
N SER A 111 -0.11 -4.10 16.50
CA SER A 111 0.30 -3.22 17.59
C SER A 111 -0.81 -3.15 18.62
N PHE A 112 -0.47 -3.01 19.89
CA PHE A 112 -1.46 -2.91 20.94
C PHE A 112 -1.03 -1.96 22.03
N GLN A 113 -2.01 -1.48 22.77
CA GLN A 113 -1.80 -0.74 24.02
C GLN A 113 -2.90 -1.09 25.03
N PHE A 114 -2.56 -1.01 26.28
CA PHE A 114 -3.50 -1.16 27.39
C PHE A 114 -3.14 -0.25 28.55
N THR A 115 -4.15 0.14 29.28
CA THR A 115 -4.01 0.95 30.48
C THR A 115 -4.34 0.08 31.69
N VAL A 116 -3.40 -0.08 32.62
CA VAL A 116 -3.60 -0.89 33.84
C VAL A 116 -4.57 -0.19 34.78
N ASN A 117 -4.35 1.12 34.96
CA ASN A 117 -5.22 2.02 35.71
C ASN A 117 -5.15 3.40 35.04
N ASN A 118 -5.79 4.44 35.58
CA ASN A 118 -5.75 5.77 34.96
C ASN A 118 -4.35 6.41 34.97
N LYS A 119 -3.38 5.80 35.65
CA LYS A 119 -2.02 6.35 35.81
C LYS A 119 -0.96 5.64 34.98
N LEU A 120 -1.12 4.33 34.68
CA LEU A 120 -0.09 3.52 34.06
C LEU A 120 -0.60 2.85 32.78
N GLY A 121 0.12 3.07 31.68
CA GLY A 121 -0.18 2.47 30.39
C GLY A 121 1.05 1.82 29.75
N PHE A 122 0.83 0.77 28.98
CA PHE A 122 1.84 0.04 28.20
C PHE A 122 1.40 -0.14 26.77
N GLY A 123 2.36 -0.30 25.87
CA GLY A 123 2.08 -0.61 24.48
C GLY A 123 3.23 -1.29 23.78
N PHE A 124 2.88 -1.93 22.67
CA PHE A 124 3.81 -2.51 21.71
C PHE A 124 3.44 -2.03 20.32
N SER A 125 4.43 -1.84 19.47
CA SER A 125 4.21 -1.50 18.07
C SER A 125 5.22 -2.18 17.15
N SER A 126 4.74 -2.58 15.98
CA SER A 126 5.56 -3.06 14.86
C SER A 126 5.29 -2.20 13.64
N ARG A 127 6.35 -1.75 12.95
CA ARG A 127 6.19 -0.80 11.86
C ARG A 127 7.26 -1.00 10.79
N VAL A 128 6.85 -0.89 9.53
CA VAL A 128 7.74 -0.81 8.36
C VAL A 128 7.60 0.57 7.76
N ARG A 129 8.72 1.22 7.46
CA ARG A 129 8.76 2.56 6.87
C ARG A 129 9.70 2.59 5.69
N LEU A 130 9.26 3.29 4.64
CA LEU A 130 10.03 3.59 3.46
C LEU A 130 10.20 5.09 3.34
N PHE A 131 11.42 5.53 3.10
CA PHE A 131 11.75 6.92 2.83
C PHE A 131 12.42 7.01 1.47
N GLY A 132 11.90 7.87 0.60
CA GLY A 132 12.54 8.30 -0.63
C GLY A 132 12.68 9.83 -0.60
N GLN A 133 13.89 10.34 -0.68
CA GLN A 133 14.15 11.76 -0.52
C GLN A 133 15.15 12.25 -1.52
N GLY A 134 14.85 13.40 -2.10
CA GLY A 134 15.74 14.14 -2.96
C GLY A 134 15.91 15.58 -2.45
N LYS A 135 17.11 16.08 -2.40
CA LYS A 135 17.41 17.41 -1.93
C LYS A 135 18.29 18.16 -2.92
N ASN A 136 17.92 19.41 -3.22
CA ASN A 136 18.63 20.32 -4.11
C ASN A 136 18.85 19.74 -5.53
N ILE A 137 17.97 18.87 -6.02
CA ILE A 137 18.12 18.28 -7.36
C ILE A 137 17.84 19.35 -8.40
N ASN A 138 18.80 19.59 -9.29
CA ASN A 138 18.62 20.54 -10.37
C ASN A 138 17.56 20.05 -11.36
N SER A 139 16.53 20.86 -11.65
CA SER A 139 15.42 20.51 -12.56
C SER A 139 15.91 20.16 -13.97
N ALA A 140 16.91 20.86 -14.47
CA ALA A 140 17.49 20.57 -15.79
C ALA A 140 18.19 19.20 -15.81
N PHE A 141 18.83 18.80 -14.72
CA PHE A 141 19.41 17.45 -14.57
C PHE A 141 18.33 16.36 -14.61
N LEU A 142 17.21 16.53 -13.90
CA LEU A 142 16.08 15.60 -13.96
C LEU A 142 15.46 15.52 -15.36
N ASN A 143 15.26 16.67 -16.00
CA ASN A 143 14.73 16.74 -17.36
C ASN A 143 15.68 16.06 -18.37
N ALA A 144 17.00 16.19 -18.20
CA ALA A 144 18.00 15.49 -19.01
C ALA A 144 17.88 13.98 -18.88
N LEU A 145 17.75 13.50 -17.65
CA LEU A 145 17.62 12.07 -17.38
C LEU A 145 16.30 11.48 -17.94
N ASN A 146 15.24 12.28 -17.96
CA ASN A 146 13.94 11.88 -18.53
C ASN A 146 13.88 11.97 -20.06
N GLY A 147 14.89 12.56 -20.71
CA GLY A 147 14.87 12.82 -22.14
C GLY A 147 13.98 13.99 -22.57
N ASN A 148 13.52 14.81 -21.62
CA ASN A 148 12.57 15.91 -21.86
C ASN A 148 13.25 17.24 -22.18
N LEU A 149 14.57 17.36 -22.06
CA LEU A 149 15.30 18.60 -22.39
C LEU A 149 15.15 19.03 -23.84
N GLY A 150 14.88 18.09 -24.75
CA GLY A 150 14.65 18.38 -26.17
C GLY A 150 13.32 19.06 -26.45
N THR A 151 12.31 18.88 -25.59
CA THR A 151 11.00 19.53 -25.73
C THR A 151 11.02 20.96 -25.21
N ASP A 152 11.79 21.20 -24.13
CA ASP A 152 11.91 22.53 -23.52
C ASP A 152 12.91 23.44 -24.25
N ASN A 153 13.85 22.85 -25.01
CA ASN A 153 14.88 23.55 -25.77
C ASN A 153 15.00 22.97 -27.19
N PRO A 154 13.96 23.07 -28.02
CA PRO A 154 13.99 22.58 -29.39
C PRO A 154 15.02 23.35 -30.20
N GLY A 155 16.05 22.64 -30.67
CA GLY A 155 17.12 23.24 -31.51
C GLY A 155 18.51 23.29 -30.87
N LEU A 156 18.66 22.95 -29.56
CA LEU A 156 19.98 22.80 -28.94
C LEU A 156 20.47 21.36 -29.07
N ALA A 157 21.57 21.15 -29.79
CA ALA A 157 22.20 19.83 -29.89
C ALA A 157 22.89 19.41 -28.59
N THR A 158 23.31 20.37 -27.78
CA THR A 158 23.98 20.15 -26.49
C THR A 158 23.49 21.11 -25.43
N ILE A 159 23.27 20.60 -24.21
CA ILE A 159 22.76 21.38 -23.08
C ILE A 159 23.73 21.25 -21.91
N PRO A 160 24.31 22.35 -21.43
CA PRO A 160 25.18 22.32 -20.26
C PRO A 160 24.34 22.17 -18.99
N LEU A 161 24.76 21.25 -18.12
CA LEU A 161 24.17 21.01 -16.81
C LEU A 161 25.26 21.22 -15.76
N VAL A 162 25.29 22.38 -15.13
CA VAL A 162 26.28 22.74 -14.12
C VAL A 162 25.60 22.78 -12.76
N ASP A 163 26.13 22.02 -11.81
CA ASP A 163 25.75 22.05 -10.41
C ASP A 163 26.97 22.21 -9.52
N ASN A 164 27.07 23.36 -8.86
CA ASN A 164 28.13 23.68 -7.90
C ASN A 164 27.62 23.54 -6.45
N THR A 165 26.35 23.29 -6.24
CA THR A 165 25.73 23.26 -4.91
C THR A 165 25.70 21.86 -4.30
N GLY A 166 25.76 20.86 -5.16
CA GLY A 166 25.58 19.45 -4.80
C GLY A 166 24.13 19.08 -4.48
N PHE A 167 23.78 17.84 -4.76
CA PHE A 167 22.47 17.28 -4.42
C PHE A 167 22.60 15.86 -3.87
N GLY A 168 21.55 15.40 -3.20
CA GLY A 168 21.47 14.03 -2.70
C GLY A 168 20.12 13.38 -2.97
N ILE A 169 20.18 12.10 -3.26
CA ILE A 169 18.99 11.23 -3.33
C ILE A 169 19.24 10.08 -2.35
N ASN A 170 18.25 9.79 -1.51
CA ASN A 170 18.34 8.71 -0.53
C ASN A 170 17.06 7.91 -0.54
N THR A 171 17.19 6.59 -0.56
CA THR A 171 16.06 5.67 -0.29
C THR A 171 16.45 4.74 0.85
N THR A 172 15.57 4.63 1.83
CA THR A 172 15.82 3.85 3.05
C THR A 172 14.55 3.09 3.43
N ALA A 173 14.70 1.79 3.69
CA ALA A 173 13.66 0.96 4.26
C ALA A 173 14.04 0.57 5.70
N LEU A 174 13.14 0.85 6.64
CA LEU A 174 13.32 0.62 8.08
C LEU A 174 12.16 -0.18 8.63
N THR A 175 12.46 -1.19 9.43
CA THR A 175 11.49 -1.87 10.29
C THR A 175 11.79 -1.53 11.74
N ASP A 176 10.78 -1.20 12.54
CA ASP A 176 10.94 -0.99 13.97
C ASP A 176 9.94 -1.81 14.81
N LEU A 177 10.44 -2.33 15.91
CA LEU A 177 9.68 -2.98 16.97
C LEU A 177 9.87 -2.17 18.24
N GLY A 178 8.80 -1.65 18.81
CA GLY A 178 8.86 -0.74 19.96
C GLY A 178 8.01 -1.21 21.14
N VAL A 179 8.58 -1.13 22.32
CA VAL A 179 7.83 -1.22 23.59
C VAL A 179 7.71 0.19 24.19
N LYS A 180 6.56 0.48 24.77
CA LYS A 180 6.21 1.81 25.27
C LYS A 180 5.64 1.70 26.67
N GLY A 181 5.93 2.71 27.49
CA GLY A 181 5.33 2.89 28.79
C GLY A 181 5.02 4.35 29.07
N ALA A 182 3.98 4.61 29.81
CA ALA A 182 3.67 5.96 30.30
C ALA A 182 3.10 5.92 31.70
N TYR A 183 3.37 7.00 32.44
CA TYR A 183 2.89 7.18 33.79
C TYR A 183 2.35 8.62 33.99
N ALA A 184 1.18 8.72 34.58
CA ALA A 184 0.63 10.02 35.05
C ALA A 184 1.26 10.38 36.38
N VAL A 185 2.25 11.28 36.33
CA VAL A 185 3.00 11.73 37.51
C VAL A 185 2.16 12.64 38.41
N ILE A 186 1.24 13.38 37.81
CA ILE A 186 0.23 14.20 38.52
C ILE A 186 -1.13 13.81 37.96
N ASP A 187 -2.08 13.57 38.82
CA ASP A 187 -3.47 13.30 38.44
C ASP A 187 -4.38 13.70 39.64
N ASN A 188 -4.85 14.92 39.60
CA ASN A 188 -5.76 15.51 40.60
C ASN A 188 -7.02 16.03 39.91
N ASN A 189 -7.86 16.78 40.63
CA ASN A 189 -9.13 17.28 40.08
C ASN A 189 -8.94 18.32 38.98
N ASP A 190 -7.84 19.09 38.98
CA ASP A 190 -7.64 20.23 38.10
C ASP A 190 -6.79 19.89 36.88
N LEU A 191 -5.80 19.01 37.08
CA LEU A 191 -4.85 18.70 36.02
C LEU A 191 -4.33 17.26 36.07
N LYS A 192 -3.88 16.76 34.92
CA LYS A 192 -3.14 15.52 34.78
C LYS A 192 -1.90 15.75 33.93
N LEU A 193 -0.74 15.39 34.47
CA LEU A 193 0.53 15.40 33.76
C LEU A 193 1.01 13.97 33.57
N SER A 194 1.15 13.55 32.30
CA SER A 194 1.63 12.23 31.92
C SER A 194 2.97 12.33 31.22
N LEU A 195 3.88 11.43 31.57
CA LEU A 195 5.16 11.24 30.90
C LEU A 195 5.17 9.85 30.25
N GLY A 196 5.73 9.76 29.07
CA GLY A 196 5.83 8.50 28.33
C GLY A 196 7.17 8.35 27.63
N ALA A 197 7.59 7.11 27.49
CA ALA A 197 8.79 6.76 26.74
C ALA A 197 8.60 5.47 25.93
N SER A 198 9.40 5.32 24.89
CA SER A 198 9.51 4.06 24.14
C SER A 198 10.96 3.70 23.91
N VAL A 199 11.22 2.39 23.84
CA VAL A 199 12.48 1.83 23.32
C VAL A 199 12.16 1.04 22.06
N LYS A 200 12.94 1.26 21.03
CA LYS A 200 12.71 0.67 19.70
C LYS A 200 13.97 -0.05 19.21
N LEU A 201 13.78 -1.25 18.71
CA LEU A 201 14.76 -1.98 17.92
C LEU A 201 14.47 -1.70 16.44
N TYR A 202 15.49 -1.25 15.72
CA TYR A 202 15.42 -1.01 14.28
C TYR A 202 16.15 -2.09 13.50
N LYS A 203 15.56 -2.46 12.37
CA LYS A 203 16.17 -3.26 11.32
C LYS A 203 16.11 -2.49 10.01
N GLY A 204 17.19 -2.50 9.24
CA GLY A 204 17.25 -1.83 7.93
C GLY A 204 17.29 -2.86 6.81
N ALA A 205 16.33 -2.77 5.90
CA ALA A 205 16.24 -3.65 4.74
C ALA A 205 17.09 -3.15 3.57
N GLY A 206 17.12 -1.84 3.33
CA GLY A 206 17.84 -1.26 2.21
C GLY A 206 18.24 0.17 2.46
N LEU A 207 19.45 0.50 1.99
CA LEU A 207 19.99 1.85 1.90
C LEU A 207 20.56 2.03 0.49
N ASN A 208 19.95 2.93 -0.29
CA ASN A 208 20.53 3.43 -1.52
C ASN A 208 20.70 4.93 -1.41
N ARG A 209 21.86 5.42 -1.78
CA ARG A 209 22.21 6.81 -1.64
C ARG A 209 23.06 7.24 -2.83
N PHE A 210 22.66 8.31 -3.46
CA PHE A 210 23.43 9.02 -4.45
C PHE A 210 23.74 10.43 -3.95
N GLU A 211 25.00 10.80 -3.96
CA GLU A 211 25.47 12.13 -3.60
C GLU A 211 26.24 12.73 -4.75
N SER A 212 25.86 13.91 -5.17
CA SER A 212 26.65 14.77 -6.02
C SER A 212 27.24 15.90 -5.17
N ASN A 213 28.55 16.02 -5.19
CA ASN A 213 29.25 17.14 -4.57
C ASN A 213 29.72 18.14 -5.65
N GLY A 214 28.93 18.28 -6.71
CA GLY A 214 29.13 19.13 -7.86
C GLY A 214 29.47 18.35 -9.13
N HIS A 215 29.07 18.94 -10.25
CA HIS A 215 29.36 18.42 -11.58
C HIS A 215 29.26 19.49 -12.65
N ASN A 216 30.01 19.29 -13.73
CA ASN A 216 29.86 19.99 -14.98
C ASN A 216 29.59 18.96 -16.07
N LEU A 217 28.34 18.85 -16.49
CA LEU A 217 27.86 17.88 -17.47
C LEU A 217 27.48 18.60 -18.75
N ILE A 218 27.58 17.88 -19.86
CA ILE A 218 27.05 18.27 -21.16
C ILE A 218 26.13 17.14 -21.62
N TYR A 219 24.84 17.44 -21.70
CA TYR A 219 23.86 16.53 -22.26
C TYR A 219 23.81 16.69 -23.78
N ASN A 220 24.05 15.61 -24.50
CA ASN A 220 23.88 15.56 -25.95
C ASN A 220 22.48 15.06 -26.26
N ASN A 221 21.66 15.92 -26.82
CA ASN A 221 20.26 15.69 -27.13
C ASN A 221 20.08 14.99 -28.49
N ASN A 222 20.81 13.91 -28.74
CA ASN A 222 20.58 13.07 -29.92
C ASN A 222 19.40 12.13 -29.66
N PRO A 223 18.27 12.24 -30.41
CA PRO A 223 17.09 11.41 -30.18
C PRO A 223 17.36 9.89 -30.28
N SER A 224 18.31 9.49 -31.12
CA SER A 224 18.66 8.09 -31.34
C SER A 224 19.63 7.53 -30.30
N ASN A 225 20.49 8.38 -29.72
CA ASN A 225 21.47 7.99 -28.73
C ASN A 225 21.88 9.17 -27.85
N PRO A 226 21.02 9.57 -26.86
CA PRO A 226 21.37 10.63 -25.94
C PRO A 226 22.50 10.18 -25.02
N THR A 227 23.49 11.06 -24.85
CA THR A 227 24.63 10.80 -23.99
C THR A 227 24.89 11.97 -23.05
N ILE A 228 25.56 11.69 -21.92
CA ILE A 228 26.02 12.68 -20.98
C ILE A 228 27.54 12.62 -20.96
N SER A 229 28.21 13.72 -21.26
CA SER A 229 29.67 13.84 -21.03
C SER A 229 29.93 14.76 -19.85
N ALA A 230 31.00 14.52 -19.12
CA ALA A 230 31.37 15.32 -17.97
C ALA A 230 32.79 15.90 -18.14
N THR A 231 32.92 17.20 -17.90
CA THR A 231 34.23 17.84 -17.73
C THR A 231 34.73 17.77 -16.29
N ASN A 232 33.79 17.58 -15.34
CA ASN A 232 34.09 17.29 -13.94
C ASN A 232 32.89 16.66 -13.27
N ILE A 233 33.09 15.53 -12.55
CA ILE A 233 32.09 14.95 -11.64
C ILE A 233 32.76 14.60 -10.31
N ASN A 234 31.91 14.72 -9.24
CA ASN A 234 32.27 14.33 -7.89
C ASN A 234 31.02 13.65 -7.28
N TRP A 235 30.85 12.36 -7.60
CA TRP A 235 29.69 11.57 -7.24
C TRP A 235 30.06 10.40 -6.35
N ASP A 236 29.18 10.09 -5.42
CA ASP A 236 29.26 8.93 -4.55
C ASP A 236 27.93 8.16 -4.59
N LEU A 237 27.98 6.89 -4.92
CA LEU A 237 26.85 5.97 -4.88
C LEU A 237 27.07 4.97 -3.75
N TYR A 238 26.05 4.74 -2.96
CA TYR A 238 26.08 3.79 -1.85
C TYR A 238 24.89 2.83 -1.98
N THR A 239 25.14 1.54 -1.76
CA THR A 239 24.08 0.53 -1.70
C THR A 239 24.47 -0.66 -0.83
N ASN A 240 23.49 -1.23 -0.13
CA ASN A 240 23.60 -2.55 0.49
C ASN A 240 22.74 -3.60 -0.20
N LEU A 241 22.12 -3.27 -1.34
CA LEU A 241 21.31 -4.24 -2.08
C LEU A 241 22.21 -5.31 -2.70
N ASN A 242 21.75 -6.55 -2.67
CA ASN A 242 22.47 -7.67 -3.27
C ASN A 242 22.39 -7.58 -4.81
N PRO A 243 23.53 -7.52 -5.53
CA PRO A 243 23.55 -7.43 -6.99
C PRO A 243 22.98 -8.67 -7.68
N GLU A 244 22.92 -9.81 -6.97
CA GLU A 244 22.41 -11.06 -7.51
C GLU A 244 20.88 -11.18 -7.40
N LYS A 245 20.22 -10.29 -6.62
CA LYS A 245 18.77 -10.24 -6.47
C LYS A 245 18.16 -9.16 -7.35
N SER A 246 17.16 -9.51 -8.14
CA SER A 246 16.25 -8.53 -8.75
C SER A 246 15.30 -7.95 -7.70
N LEU A 247 14.73 -6.77 -7.94
CA LEU A 247 13.78 -6.13 -7.02
C LEU A 247 12.59 -7.01 -6.66
N ASN A 248 12.15 -7.87 -7.58
CA ASN A 248 11.04 -8.79 -7.37
C ASN A 248 11.38 -9.99 -6.46
N GLU A 249 12.65 -10.19 -6.16
CA GLU A 249 13.14 -11.29 -5.31
C GLU A 249 13.32 -10.85 -3.84
N TYR A 250 13.15 -9.54 -3.56
CA TYR A 250 13.12 -9.04 -2.19
C TYR A 250 11.75 -9.36 -1.56
N GLY A 251 11.77 -10.28 -0.59
CA GLY A 251 10.60 -10.70 0.15
C GLY A 251 10.47 -10.00 1.52
N PHE A 252 9.38 -10.31 2.22
CA PHE A 252 9.11 -9.74 3.56
C PHE A 252 10.27 -9.99 4.56
N GLY A 253 10.96 -11.13 4.46
CA GLY A 253 12.11 -11.48 5.31
C GLY A 253 13.30 -10.53 5.16
N ASP A 254 13.50 -9.95 3.98
CA ASP A 254 14.58 -9.01 3.71
C ASP A 254 14.43 -7.70 4.48
N PHE A 255 13.20 -7.33 4.89
CA PHE A 255 12.93 -6.17 5.76
C PHE A 255 13.46 -6.32 7.18
N PHE A 256 13.90 -7.52 7.58
CA PHE A 256 14.52 -7.80 8.87
C PHE A 256 16.04 -8.03 8.74
N GLY A 257 16.60 -7.82 7.54
CA GLY A 257 18.01 -8.10 7.22
C GLY A 257 19.02 -7.06 7.73
N GLY A 258 20.27 -7.35 7.54
CA GLY A 258 21.53 -6.57 7.45
C GLY A 258 21.84 -5.50 8.49
N ALA A 259 21.04 -4.48 8.67
CA ALA A 259 21.32 -3.37 9.57
C ALA A 259 20.55 -3.48 10.88
N THR A 260 21.18 -3.03 11.97
CA THR A 260 20.55 -3.00 13.29
C THR A 260 20.80 -1.64 13.95
N GLY A 261 19.80 -1.15 14.65
CA GLY A 261 19.88 0.10 15.38
C GLY A 261 18.96 0.12 16.58
N PHE A 262 19.16 1.08 17.44
CA PHE A 262 18.33 1.36 18.60
C PHE A 262 17.90 2.81 18.60
N GLY A 263 16.73 3.05 19.13
CA GLY A 263 16.22 4.39 19.32
C GLY A 263 15.07 4.42 20.29
N GLY A 264 14.48 5.59 20.45
CA GLY A 264 13.37 5.77 21.37
C GLY A 264 12.59 7.04 21.12
N ASP A 265 11.50 7.14 21.87
CA ASP A 265 10.66 8.32 21.92
C ASP A 265 10.51 8.78 23.37
N PHE A 266 10.37 10.07 23.57
CA PHE A 266 9.99 10.66 24.84
C PHE A 266 8.83 11.63 24.63
N GLY A 267 7.86 11.64 25.54
CA GLY A 267 6.73 12.52 25.43
C GLY A 267 6.13 12.91 26.77
N ALA A 268 5.49 14.06 26.76
CA ALA A 268 4.72 14.59 27.89
C ALA A 268 3.36 15.07 27.38
N GLU A 269 2.33 14.92 28.20
CA GLU A 269 1.00 15.48 27.98
C GLU A 269 0.47 16.08 29.27
N LEU A 270 0.11 17.37 29.25
CA LEU A 270 -0.58 18.08 30.30
C LEU A 270 -2.05 18.24 29.92
N THR A 271 -2.94 17.73 30.70
CA THR A 271 -4.40 17.89 30.56
C THR A 271 -4.91 18.80 31.68
N LEU A 272 -5.49 19.92 31.30
CA LEU A 272 -6.26 20.80 32.21
C LEU A 272 -7.70 20.29 32.22
N LYS A 273 -8.17 19.83 33.37
CA LYS A 273 -9.51 19.24 33.51
C LYS A 273 -10.58 20.33 33.53
N GLU A 274 -11.78 19.98 33.16
CA GLU A 274 -12.95 20.85 33.22
C GLU A 274 -13.63 20.68 34.57
N ALA A 275 -13.82 21.78 35.30
CA ALA A 275 -14.39 21.77 36.66
C ALA A 275 -15.87 21.34 36.69
N SER A 276 -16.64 21.70 35.64
CA SER A 276 -18.07 21.37 35.55
C SER A 276 -18.35 19.90 35.17
N GLY A 277 -17.35 19.16 34.69
CA GLY A 277 -17.52 17.81 34.16
C GLY A 277 -18.27 17.74 32.81
N ASP A 278 -18.65 18.90 32.26
CA ASP A 278 -19.39 18.98 31.00
C ASP A 278 -18.56 18.65 29.77
N LYS A 279 -17.24 18.69 29.88
CA LYS A 279 -16.29 18.33 28.81
C LYS A 279 -15.27 17.35 29.36
N PRO A 280 -14.63 16.55 28.50
CA PRO A 280 -13.60 15.59 28.93
C PRO A 280 -12.35 16.30 29.50
N TYR A 281 -12.09 17.55 29.11
CA TYR A 281 -11.05 18.45 29.59
C TYR A 281 -11.35 19.85 29.06
N PHE A 282 -10.68 20.86 29.64
CA PHE A 282 -10.66 22.21 29.09
C PHE A 282 -9.64 22.31 27.94
N LEU A 283 -8.39 21.91 28.20
CA LEU A 283 -7.29 22.05 27.28
C LEU A 283 -6.25 20.94 27.52
N LYS A 284 -5.64 20.41 26.47
CA LYS A 284 -4.47 19.53 26.53
C LYS A 284 -3.29 20.15 25.80
N PHE A 285 -2.10 20.01 26.36
CA PHE A 285 -0.85 20.31 25.70
C PHE A 285 -0.01 19.06 25.66
N GLY A 286 0.57 18.77 24.50
CA GLY A 286 1.49 17.66 24.37
C GLY A 286 2.74 18.02 23.59
N ALA A 287 3.84 17.43 24.02
CA ALA A 287 5.12 17.50 23.34
C ALA A 287 5.76 16.10 23.30
N SER A 288 6.37 15.72 22.18
CA SER A 288 7.14 14.51 22.11
C SER A 288 8.29 14.62 21.11
N VAL A 289 9.44 14.06 21.45
CA VAL A 289 10.56 13.83 20.52
C VAL A 289 10.58 12.36 20.18
N ASN A 290 10.46 12.05 18.90
CA ASN A 290 10.32 10.71 18.41
C ASN A 290 11.49 10.31 17.51
N ASP A 291 11.75 8.99 17.45
CA ASP A 291 12.78 8.38 16.61
C ASP A 291 14.19 8.95 16.89
N ILE A 292 14.55 9.09 18.18
CA ILE A 292 15.91 9.48 18.60
C ILE A 292 16.80 8.24 18.47
N GLY A 293 17.91 8.33 17.74
CA GLY A 293 18.87 7.22 17.61
C GLY A 293 19.50 7.09 16.24
N ALA A 294 20.08 5.94 15.98
CA ALA A 294 20.73 5.64 14.72
C ALA A 294 20.66 4.14 14.38
N ILE A 295 20.82 3.84 13.10
CA ILE A 295 20.95 2.49 12.57
C ILE A 295 22.30 2.33 11.88
N LYS A 296 22.97 1.20 12.11
CA LYS A 296 24.25 0.88 11.49
C LYS A 296 24.03 -0.16 10.40
N TYR A 297 24.34 0.23 9.19
CA TYR A 297 24.45 -0.64 8.02
C TYR A 297 25.88 -1.16 7.93
N ASN A 298 26.05 -2.46 7.86
CA ASN A 298 27.32 -3.08 7.55
C ASN A 298 27.39 -3.37 6.05
N ASP A 299 28.58 -3.55 5.53
CA ASP A 299 28.81 -3.99 4.15
C ASP A 299 28.19 -3.09 3.06
N ILE A 300 28.13 -1.77 3.33
CA ILE A 300 27.73 -0.80 2.32
C ILE A 300 28.80 -0.71 1.25
N ARG A 301 28.43 -1.01 0.02
CA ARG A 301 29.27 -0.77 -1.14
C ARG A 301 29.16 0.68 -1.55
N LYS A 302 30.31 1.36 -1.64
CA LYS A 302 30.44 2.75 -2.08
C LYS A 302 31.23 2.81 -3.37
N LEU A 303 30.62 3.32 -4.43
CA LEU A 303 31.32 3.69 -5.67
C LEU A 303 31.52 5.19 -5.71
N SER A 304 32.77 5.62 -5.63
CA SER A 304 33.18 7.02 -5.84
C SER A 304 33.58 7.22 -7.28
N ILE A 305 33.05 8.26 -7.92
CA ILE A 305 33.28 8.62 -9.33
C ILE A 305 33.81 10.06 -9.38
N ARG A 306 34.96 10.25 -9.98
CA ARG A 306 35.67 11.54 -9.99
C ARG A 306 36.22 11.88 -11.37
N GLY A 307 36.32 13.19 -11.66
CA GLY A 307 37.07 13.72 -12.80
C GLY A 307 36.20 13.86 -14.05
N ALA A 308 36.89 13.85 -15.19
CA ALA A 308 36.33 14.01 -16.53
C ALA A 308 36.43 12.70 -17.31
N GLY A 309 35.53 12.52 -18.27
CA GLY A 309 35.53 11.34 -19.14
C GLY A 309 34.74 11.53 -20.42
N SER A 310 34.80 10.52 -21.27
CA SER A 310 34.00 10.48 -22.50
C SER A 310 32.50 10.24 -22.22
N ALA A 311 31.70 10.41 -23.25
CA ALA A 311 30.24 10.32 -23.15
C ALA A 311 29.76 9.03 -22.47
N ILE A 312 28.86 9.19 -21.51
CA ILE A 312 28.20 8.12 -20.73
C ILE A 312 26.84 7.85 -21.36
N ASP A 313 26.54 6.60 -21.62
CA ASP A 313 25.18 6.12 -21.84
C ASP A 313 24.54 5.86 -20.48
N PRO A 314 23.50 6.63 -20.08
CA PRO A 314 22.85 6.44 -18.78
C PRO A 314 22.25 5.05 -18.59
N SER A 315 21.93 4.34 -19.67
CA SER A 315 21.38 2.99 -19.63
C SER A 315 22.37 1.92 -19.16
N LYS A 316 23.65 2.27 -19.10
CA LYS A 316 24.75 1.39 -18.64
C LYS A 316 25.13 1.59 -17.18
N ILE A 317 24.49 2.57 -16.52
CA ILE A 317 24.66 2.79 -15.09
C ILE A 317 23.64 1.91 -14.35
N ASP A 318 24.15 0.96 -13.60
CA ASP A 318 23.33 0.08 -12.75
C ASP A 318 23.73 0.24 -11.29
N ILE A 319 22.82 0.78 -10.48
CA ILE A 319 23.02 0.98 -9.05
C ILE A 319 23.02 -0.34 -8.26
N PHE A 320 22.51 -1.41 -8.84
CA PHE A 320 22.52 -2.75 -8.24
C PHE A 320 23.84 -3.47 -8.52
N ASP A 321 24.43 -3.23 -9.69
CA ASP A 321 25.78 -3.74 -10.03
C ASP A 321 26.79 -2.62 -10.12
N LEU A 322 27.31 -2.21 -8.94
CA LEU A 322 28.34 -1.18 -8.86
C LEU A 322 29.68 -1.61 -9.47
N ASN A 323 29.96 -2.92 -9.63
CA ASN A 323 31.17 -3.39 -10.30
C ASN A 323 31.07 -3.11 -11.81
N ALA A 324 29.99 -3.57 -12.46
CA ALA A 324 29.76 -3.31 -13.88
C ALA A 324 29.69 -1.80 -14.17
N THR A 325 29.06 -1.03 -13.30
CA THR A 325 29.00 0.44 -13.40
C THR A 325 30.40 1.06 -13.29
N ALA A 326 31.21 0.62 -12.33
CA ALA A 326 32.58 1.13 -12.16
C ALA A 326 33.47 0.81 -13.37
N ASP A 327 33.41 -0.41 -13.88
CA ASP A 327 34.14 -0.86 -15.06
C ASP A 327 33.73 -0.11 -16.31
N TYR A 328 32.44 0.08 -16.50
CA TYR A 328 31.90 0.89 -17.60
C TYR A 328 32.43 2.33 -17.54
N LEU A 329 32.31 3.00 -16.37
CA LEU A 329 32.77 4.38 -16.21
C LEU A 329 34.28 4.51 -16.34
N ARG A 330 35.04 3.52 -15.85
CA ARG A 330 36.50 3.48 -16.02
C ARG A 330 36.88 3.37 -17.51
N SER A 331 36.11 2.56 -18.28
CA SER A 331 36.33 2.46 -19.73
C SER A 331 36.05 3.78 -20.47
N ARG A 332 35.33 4.70 -19.82
CA ARG A 332 34.99 6.05 -20.32
C ARG A 332 35.99 7.12 -19.84
N GLY A 333 37.01 6.74 -19.05
CA GLY A 333 38.05 7.65 -18.57
C GLY A 333 37.81 8.25 -17.19
N TYR A 334 36.70 7.89 -16.51
CA TYR A 334 36.45 8.37 -15.15
C TYR A 334 37.28 7.61 -14.11
N ASN A 335 37.70 8.32 -13.07
CA ASN A 335 38.30 7.69 -11.92
C ASN A 335 37.24 7.08 -11.02
N THR A 336 37.23 5.76 -10.89
CA THR A 336 36.29 5.06 -10.06
C THR A 336 36.99 4.30 -8.94
N THR A 337 36.47 4.42 -7.72
CA THR A 337 36.94 3.68 -6.54
C THR A 337 35.76 3.00 -5.89
N LEU A 338 35.82 1.68 -5.78
CA LEU A 338 34.79 0.88 -5.09
C LEU A 338 35.35 0.45 -3.72
N THR A 339 34.61 0.74 -2.67
CA THR A 339 34.97 0.39 -1.30
C THR A 339 33.77 -0.22 -0.59
N THR A 340 34.03 -1.04 0.42
CA THR A 340 32.98 -1.56 1.32
C THR A 340 33.26 -1.05 2.72
N SER A 341 32.24 -0.51 3.38
CA SER A 341 32.37 0.07 4.72
C SER A 341 31.05 0.01 5.48
N SER A 342 31.09 0.21 6.79
CA SER A 342 29.88 0.42 7.57
C SER A 342 29.47 1.90 7.52
N VAL A 343 28.16 2.13 7.42
CA VAL A 343 27.57 3.48 7.46
C VAL A 343 26.59 3.57 8.61
N SER A 344 26.74 4.60 9.45
CA SER A 344 25.75 4.94 10.46
C SER A 344 24.80 5.98 9.90
N GLN A 345 23.49 5.69 9.93
CA GLN A 345 22.44 6.59 9.48
C GLN A 345 21.59 7.02 10.68
N GLY A 346 21.41 8.31 10.87
CA GLY A 346 20.50 8.86 11.88
C GLY A 346 19.05 8.47 11.58
N LEU A 347 18.25 8.32 12.61
CA LEU A 347 16.81 8.08 12.49
C LEU A 347 16.06 9.40 12.16
N PRO A 348 14.81 9.33 11.66
CA PRO A 348 14.02 10.52 11.30
C PRO A 348 13.49 11.25 12.53
N THR A 349 14.41 11.74 13.36
CA THR A 349 14.10 12.41 14.62
C THR A 349 13.23 13.65 14.40
N ASN A 350 12.16 13.76 15.15
CA ASN A 350 11.21 14.86 15.01
C ASN A 350 10.59 15.23 16.35
N LEU A 351 10.23 16.52 16.48
CA LEU A 351 9.46 17.08 17.59
C LEU A 351 8.01 17.23 17.16
N ASN A 352 7.09 16.63 17.90
CA ASN A 352 5.65 16.87 17.76
C ASN A 352 5.17 17.76 18.91
N LEU A 353 4.37 18.76 18.59
CA LEU A 353 3.72 19.65 19.52
C LEU A 353 2.24 19.71 19.20
N TYR A 354 1.40 19.75 20.22
CA TYR A 354 -0.03 20.02 20.04
C TYR A 354 -0.63 20.71 21.23
N ALA A 355 -1.66 21.49 20.93
CA ALA A 355 -2.60 22.05 21.90
C ALA A 355 -4.02 21.66 21.44
N ASP A 356 -4.82 21.12 22.34
CA ASP A 356 -6.10 20.52 22.03
C ASP A 356 -7.21 21.06 22.95
N TYR A 357 -8.15 21.82 22.38
CA TYR A 357 -9.23 22.49 23.09
C TYR A 357 -10.56 21.73 22.89
N ALA A 358 -11.23 21.39 23.97
CA ALA A 358 -12.57 20.83 23.96
C ALA A 358 -13.63 21.94 23.92
N ILE A 359 -14.30 22.09 22.78
CA ILE A 359 -15.42 23.03 22.63
C ILE A 359 -16.65 22.49 23.37
N THR A 360 -16.95 21.19 23.12
CA THR A 360 -18.04 20.45 23.77
C THR A 360 -17.59 19.03 24.13
N LYS A 361 -18.51 18.18 24.62
CA LYS A 361 -18.24 16.72 24.82
C LYS A 361 -17.82 15.99 23.57
N ARG A 362 -18.14 16.52 22.38
CA ARG A 362 -17.95 15.84 21.08
C ARG A 362 -17.19 16.67 20.04
N PHE A 363 -17.09 17.98 20.21
CA PHE A 363 -16.40 18.87 19.27
C PHE A 363 -15.11 19.40 19.88
N PHE A 364 -14.03 19.28 19.11
CA PHE A 364 -12.67 19.62 19.52
C PHE A 364 -11.94 20.36 18.42
N VAL A 365 -10.95 21.14 18.77
CA VAL A 365 -9.99 21.73 17.83
C VAL A 365 -8.59 21.56 18.38
N SER A 366 -7.69 20.98 17.60
CA SER A 366 -6.27 20.90 17.94
C SER A 366 -5.41 21.71 16.99
N ALA A 367 -4.46 22.46 17.55
CA ALA A 367 -3.32 23.02 16.84
C ALA A 367 -2.16 22.02 16.95
N ASN A 368 -1.51 21.75 15.83
CA ASN A 368 -0.47 20.72 15.73
C ASN A 368 0.76 21.26 15.00
N GLY A 369 1.93 20.82 15.40
CA GLY A 369 3.18 21.07 14.73
C GLY A 369 4.07 19.83 14.73
N LEU A 370 4.67 19.53 13.60
CA LEU A 370 5.78 18.59 13.48
C LEU A 370 7.00 19.36 13.00
N ILE A 371 8.07 19.29 13.75
CA ILE A 371 9.34 19.94 13.46
C ILE A 371 10.38 18.84 13.21
N ASN A 372 10.97 18.85 12.04
CA ASN A 372 12.10 17.96 11.74
C ASN A 372 13.31 18.36 12.59
N LEU A 373 13.89 17.39 13.30
CA LEU A 373 15.13 17.54 14.06
C LEU A 373 16.28 16.71 13.45
N ALA A 374 16.01 15.87 12.44
CA ALA A 374 17.04 15.11 11.77
C ALA A 374 17.96 16.05 10.97
N ASN A 375 19.25 15.71 10.92
CA ASN A 375 20.22 16.47 10.14
C ASN A 375 19.93 16.31 8.63
N THR A 376 19.40 17.36 8.00
CA THR A 376 19.07 17.38 6.58
C THR A 376 20.27 17.70 5.67
N ASN A 377 21.41 18.05 6.23
CA ASN A 377 22.66 18.20 5.47
C ASN A 377 23.36 16.86 5.17
N SER A 378 22.91 15.81 5.89
CA SER A 378 23.23 14.42 5.59
C SER A 378 22.04 13.79 4.85
N THR A 379 22.24 12.64 4.25
CA THR A 379 21.18 11.86 3.61
C THR A 379 20.37 11.02 4.60
N ASN A 380 20.21 11.49 5.85
CA ASN A 380 19.35 10.86 6.82
C ASN A 380 17.89 10.95 6.39
N PRO A 381 17.06 9.93 6.65
CA PRO A 381 15.62 10.04 6.47
C PRO A 381 15.03 11.08 7.43
N TYR A 382 14.05 11.84 6.98
CA TYR A 382 13.37 12.84 7.80
C TYR A 382 11.91 13.01 7.38
N TYR A 383 11.11 13.54 8.29
CA TYR A 383 9.76 14.02 8.01
C TYR A 383 9.79 15.52 7.71
N HIS A 384 8.94 15.98 6.79
CA HIS A 384 8.83 17.41 6.50
C HIS A 384 8.06 18.12 7.61
N SER A 385 8.57 19.28 8.02
CA SER A 385 7.92 20.12 9.04
C SER A 385 6.60 20.67 8.52
N PHE A 386 5.59 20.68 9.39
CA PHE A 386 4.29 21.29 9.11
C PHE A 386 3.68 21.89 10.39
N VAL A 387 2.71 22.77 10.20
CA VAL A 387 1.77 23.22 11.22
C VAL A 387 0.34 23.04 10.73
N GLY A 388 -0.61 22.87 11.62
CA GLY A 388 -2.00 22.67 11.21
C GLY A 388 -3.00 22.82 12.33
N LEU A 389 -4.26 23.04 11.94
CA LEU A 389 -5.44 23.00 12.80
C LEU A 389 -6.29 21.80 12.41
N VAL A 390 -6.85 21.12 13.41
CA VAL A 390 -7.69 19.93 13.19
C VAL A 390 -8.98 20.09 13.99
N PRO A 391 -10.01 20.76 13.44
CA PRO A 391 -11.36 20.64 13.97
C PRO A 391 -11.86 19.21 13.78
N ARG A 392 -12.54 18.66 14.80
CA ARG A 392 -13.02 17.31 14.77
C ARG A 392 -14.26 17.07 15.62
N PHE A 393 -15.08 16.15 15.17
CA PHE A 393 -16.17 15.56 15.90
C PHE A 393 -15.78 14.16 16.35
N GLU A 394 -16.04 13.82 17.61
CA GLU A 394 -15.69 12.53 18.20
C GLU A 394 -16.86 11.88 18.89
N SER A 395 -16.99 10.58 18.68
CA SER A 395 -17.86 9.72 19.47
C SER A 395 -17.23 8.34 19.67
N LYS A 396 -17.86 7.48 20.44
CA LYS A 396 -17.37 6.11 20.68
C LYS A 396 -17.16 5.34 19.36
N TRP A 397 -18.04 5.51 18.37
CA TRP A 397 -18.05 4.74 17.12
C TRP A 397 -17.60 5.54 15.89
N VAL A 398 -17.74 6.85 15.93
CA VAL A 398 -17.50 7.70 14.76
C VAL A 398 -16.66 8.91 15.17
N ASP A 399 -15.55 9.12 14.48
CA ASP A 399 -14.81 10.37 14.49
C ASP A 399 -14.75 10.93 13.08
N VAL A 400 -14.90 12.23 12.96
CA VAL A 400 -14.71 13.00 11.72
C VAL A 400 -13.76 14.13 12.01
N SER A 401 -12.66 14.22 11.29
CA SER A 401 -11.65 15.27 11.45
C SER A 401 -11.35 15.93 10.11
N VAL A 402 -11.11 17.22 10.14
CA VAL A 402 -10.74 18.03 8.96
C VAL A 402 -9.38 18.67 9.21
N PRO A 403 -8.27 17.96 8.96
CA PRO A 403 -6.93 18.52 9.04
C PRO A 403 -6.77 19.68 8.05
N LEU A 404 -6.27 20.82 8.52
CA LEU A 404 -5.93 22.01 7.72
C LEU A 404 -4.47 22.30 7.99
N THR A 405 -3.57 21.86 7.09
CA THR A 405 -2.14 21.91 7.32
C THR A 405 -1.41 22.85 6.36
N TYR A 406 -0.32 23.47 6.82
CA TYR A 406 0.66 24.16 6.01
C TYR A 406 1.99 23.41 6.08
N ASN A 407 2.46 22.93 4.93
CA ASN A 407 3.71 22.20 4.81
C ASN A 407 4.83 23.17 4.38
N PHE A 408 5.93 23.24 5.16
CA PHE A 408 7.00 24.19 4.93
C PHE A 408 7.88 23.84 3.72
N MET A 409 8.00 22.57 3.33
CA MET A 409 8.76 22.19 2.13
C MET A 409 8.00 22.57 0.86
N SER A 410 6.77 22.14 0.73
CA SER A 410 5.95 22.43 -0.45
C SER A 410 5.45 23.87 -0.47
N GLN A 411 5.56 24.60 0.66
CA GLN A 411 5.02 25.95 0.87
C GLN A 411 3.55 26.03 0.45
N ASP A 412 2.78 25.05 0.90
CA ASP A 412 1.41 24.84 0.43
C ASP A 412 0.46 24.53 1.57
N PHE A 413 -0.76 25.08 1.44
CA PHE A 413 -1.87 24.80 2.35
C PHE A 413 -2.62 23.56 1.86
N LYS A 414 -2.89 22.62 2.76
CA LYS A 414 -3.42 21.29 2.47
C LYS A 414 -4.62 20.99 3.35
N PRO A 415 -5.84 20.97 2.78
CA PRO A 415 -7.03 20.48 3.47
C PRO A 415 -7.07 18.95 3.44
N GLY A 416 -7.52 18.36 4.54
CA GLY A 416 -7.68 16.92 4.68
C GLY A 416 -9.05 16.53 5.20
N LEU A 417 -9.29 15.23 5.26
CA LEU A 417 -10.46 14.62 5.88
C LEU A 417 -10.07 13.26 6.43
N ALA A 418 -10.47 12.98 7.66
CA ALA A 418 -10.29 11.67 8.26
C ALA A 418 -11.57 11.19 8.93
N LEU A 419 -11.83 9.90 8.79
CA LEU A 419 -12.99 9.20 9.32
C LEU A 419 -12.52 7.98 10.11
N ARG A 420 -13.09 7.76 11.30
CA ARG A 420 -13.05 6.50 12.02
C ARG A 420 -14.49 6.00 12.18
N LEU A 421 -14.74 4.79 11.73
CA LEU A 421 -16.04 4.10 11.81
C LEU A 421 -15.82 2.78 12.54
N GLY A 422 -16.02 2.80 13.87
CA GLY A 422 -15.68 1.65 14.70
C GLY A 422 -14.22 1.21 14.55
N PRO A 423 -13.98 0.00 14.02
CA PRO A 423 -12.63 -0.52 13.80
C PRO A 423 -11.92 0.05 12.55
N LEU A 424 -12.67 0.58 11.60
CA LEU A 424 -12.13 1.10 10.35
C LEU A 424 -11.74 2.57 10.48
N SER A 425 -10.54 2.90 10.00
CA SER A 425 -10.06 4.27 9.87
C SER A 425 -9.62 4.53 8.44
N ILE A 426 -10.01 5.65 7.87
CA ILE A 426 -9.58 6.10 6.55
C ILE A 426 -9.42 7.62 6.56
N GLY A 427 -8.45 8.13 5.85
CA GLY A 427 -8.29 9.57 5.75
C GLY A 427 -7.14 10.02 4.87
N SER A 428 -7.06 11.32 4.76
CA SER A 428 -5.97 12.04 4.13
C SER A 428 -5.79 13.39 4.83
N ASP A 429 -4.56 13.77 5.07
CA ASP A 429 -4.23 15.12 5.57
C ASP A 429 -3.89 16.10 4.42
N ASP A 430 -4.03 15.65 3.16
CA ASP A 430 -3.80 16.43 1.94
C ASP A 430 -4.72 15.96 0.80
N LEU A 431 -5.92 16.50 0.76
CA LEU A 431 -6.90 16.27 -0.31
C LEU A 431 -6.92 17.40 -1.36
N LYS A 432 -5.96 18.32 -1.31
CA LYS A 432 -5.94 19.49 -2.21
C LYS A 432 -6.02 19.09 -3.68
N ILE A 433 -5.36 17.98 -4.03
CA ILE A 433 -5.35 17.45 -5.41
C ILE A 433 -6.74 17.08 -5.97
N LEU A 434 -7.75 16.88 -5.12
CA LEU A 434 -9.12 16.62 -5.56
C LEU A 434 -9.81 17.88 -6.09
N PHE A 435 -9.33 19.06 -5.69
CA PHE A 435 -9.98 20.35 -5.98
C PHE A 435 -9.13 21.26 -6.85
N THR A 436 -7.81 21.22 -6.69
CA THR A 436 -6.87 22.09 -7.41
C THR A 436 -5.54 21.38 -7.61
N GLU A 437 -4.60 22.04 -8.30
CA GLU A 437 -3.22 21.57 -8.38
C GLU A 437 -2.60 21.48 -6.98
N SER A 438 -1.92 20.38 -6.71
CA SER A 438 -1.21 20.13 -5.45
C SER A 438 0.24 19.73 -5.67
N LYS A 439 1.13 20.15 -4.78
CA LYS A 439 2.54 19.72 -4.74
C LYS A 439 2.74 18.42 -3.95
N GLY A 440 1.67 17.74 -3.62
CA GLY A 440 1.72 16.46 -2.91
C GLY A 440 0.36 15.81 -2.80
N ALA A 441 0.33 14.69 -2.12
CA ALA A 441 -0.89 13.99 -1.67
C ALA A 441 -0.58 13.13 -0.46
N ASN A 442 -1.62 12.79 0.27
CA ASN A 442 -1.56 11.86 1.39
C ASN A 442 -2.81 11.00 1.41
N ILE A 443 -2.66 9.76 1.83
CA ILE A 443 -3.77 8.85 2.14
C ILE A 443 -3.35 7.88 3.23
N TYR A 444 -4.28 7.53 4.11
CA TYR A 444 -4.10 6.46 5.07
C TYR A 444 -5.39 5.68 5.30
N ALA A 445 -5.22 4.42 5.67
CA ALA A 445 -6.30 3.54 6.08
C ALA A 445 -5.80 2.57 7.16
N GLY A 446 -6.70 2.11 8.01
CA GLY A 446 -6.32 1.17 9.06
C GLY A 446 -7.50 0.41 9.63
N LEU A 447 -7.17 -0.74 10.22
CA LEU A 447 -8.10 -1.62 10.90
C LEU A 447 -7.61 -1.88 12.32
N GLY A 448 -8.43 -1.54 13.30
CA GLY A 448 -8.08 -1.71 14.70
C GLY A 448 -9.31 -1.71 15.61
N PHE A 449 -9.17 -2.20 16.81
CA PHE A 449 -10.23 -2.34 17.79
C PHE A 449 -9.89 -1.58 19.07
N ILE A 450 -10.89 -0.94 19.68
CA ILE A 450 -10.73 -0.20 20.94
C ILE A 450 -11.77 -0.70 21.94
N LEU A 451 -11.30 -1.18 23.07
CA LEU A 451 -12.12 -1.43 24.25
C LEU A 451 -12.04 -0.21 25.16
N TYR A 452 -13.19 0.28 25.53
CA TYR A 452 -13.31 1.48 26.36
C TYR A 452 -13.43 1.12 27.83
N LYS A 453 -13.01 2.04 28.71
CA LYS A 453 -13.26 1.95 30.15
C LYS A 453 -14.74 2.19 30.42
N GLY A 454 -15.39 1.30 31.17
CA GLY A 454 -16.75 1.52 31.67
C GLY A 454 -16.82 2.72 32.63
N LYS A 455 -17.93 3.38 32.72
CA LYS A 455 -18.16 4.36 33.78
C LYS A 455 -18.08 3.65 35.14
N LYS A 456 -17.34 4.22 36.10
CA LYS A 456 -17.49 3.79 37.51
C LYS A 456 -18.91 4.15 37.95
N ALA A 457 -19.64 3.17 38.48
CA ALA A 457 -20.86 3.47 39.19
C ALA A 457 -20.46 4.26 40.48
N GLU A 458 -21.02 5.44 40.64
CA GLU A 458 -20.91 6.19 41.91
C GLU A 458 -21.79 5.47 42.94
N ALA A 459 -21.19 5.11 44.05
CA ALA A 459 -21.94 4.55 45.18
C ALA A 459 -22.73 5.67 45.88
N VAL A 460 -24.04 5.59 45.84
CA VAL A 460 -24.94 6.46 46.64
C VAL A 460 -25.08 5.82 48.02
N VAL A 461 -24.78 6.62 49.05
CA VAL A 461 -24.95 6.23 50.46
C VAL A 461 -26.45 6.36 50.80
N ALA A 462 -27.09 5.28 51.22
CA ALA A 462 -28.52 5.22 51.54
C ALA A 462 -28.75 5.50 53.03
N GLU A 463 -29.76 6.35 53.34
CA GLU A 463 -30.40 6.44 54.64
C GLU A 463 -31.31 5.24 54.92
N THR A 464 -31.46 4.92 56.20
CA THR A 464 -32.07 3.69 56.72
C THR A 464 -33.58 3.60 56.49
N ASP A 465 -34.03 3.15 55.36
CA ASP A 465 -35.36 2.64 55.15
C ASP A 465 -35.34 1.11 54.96
N LYS A 466 -36.48 0.46 55.19
CA LYS A 466 -36.60 -0.98 55.11
C LYS A 466 -36.44 -1.47 53.65
N ASP A 467 -35.65 -2.46 53.47
CA ASP A 467 -35.42 -3.23 52.22
C ASP A 467 -35.63 -4.70 52.59
N THR A 468 -36.77 -5.29 52.16
CA THR A 468 -37.22 -6.57 52.67
C THR A 468 -36.49 -7.76 52.01
N ASP A 469 -36.10 -7.65 50.75
CA ASP A 469 -35.41 -8.72 50.00
C ASP A 469 -33.93 -8.47 49.82
N GLY A 470 -33.45 -7.26 50.20
CA GLY A 470 -32.02 -6.90 50.28
C GLY A 470 -31.43 -6.58 48.90
N ASP A 471 -32.23 -6.16 47.93
CA ASP A 471 -31.79 -5.86 46.55
C ASP A 471 -31.27 -4.41 46.37
N GLY A 472 -31.39 -3.59 47.42
CA GLY A 472 -30.98 -2.19 47.44
C GLY A 472 -32.03 -1.19 46.95
N VAL A 473 -33.25 -1.64 46.67
CA VAL A 473 -34.41 -0.82 46.45
C VAL A 473 -35.28 -0.84 47.72
N LEU A 474 -35.55 0.31 48.27
CA LEU A 474 -36.38 0.37 49.48
C LEU A 474 -37.80 -0.03 49.17
N ASP A 475 -38.44 -0.79 50.07
CA ASP A 475 -39.84 -1.31 49.91
C ASP A 475 -40.83 -0.27 49.40
N ARG A 476 -40.63 1.02 49.71
CA ARG A 476 -41.46 2.14 49.25
C ARG A 476 -41.30 2.50 47.77
N HIS A 477 -40.18 2.05 47.18
CA HIS A 477 -39.83 2.33 45.78
C HIS A 477 -39.71 1.05 44.98
N ASP A 478 -39.96 -0.10 45.61
CA ASP A 478 -39.87 -1.44 45.06
C ASP A 478 -41.26 -1.92 44.62
N GLU A 479 -41.35 -2.28 43.34
CA GLU A 479 -42.60 -2.86 42.80
C GLU A 479 -42.67 -4.37 43.11
N CYS A 480 -41.58 -5.02 43.55
CA CYS A 480 -41.49 -6.42 43.93
C CYS A 480 -40.83 -6.62 45.31
N PRO A 481 -41.31 -6.03 46.42
CA PRO A 481 -40.60 -5.92 47.72
C PRO A 481 -40.20 -7.22 48.43
N THR A 482 -40.39 -8.35 47.79
CA THR A 482 -40.06 -9.69 48.35
C THR A 482 -39.29 -10.56 47.35
N VAL A 483 -38.97 -10.04 46.15
CA VAL A 483 -38.26 -10.75 45.09
C VAL A 483 -37.16 -9.85 44.57
N PRO A 484 -35.88 -10.09 44.93
CA PRO A 484 -34.80 -9.22 44.59
C PRO A 484 -34.69 -8.94 43.08
N GLY A 485 -34.54 -7.68 42.72
CA GLY A 485 -34.34 -7.22 41.35
C GLY A 485 -33.54 -5.94 41.27
N PRO A 486 -33.13 -5.50 40.09
CA PRO A 486 -32.27 -4.31 39.94
C PRO A 486 -33.05 -3.02 40.12
N ILE A 487 -32.39 -2.01 40.66
CA ILE A 487 -32.92 -0.63 40.90
C ILE A 487 -33.52 -0.02 39.63
N GLU A 488 -32.96 -0.32 38.45
CA GLU A 488 -33.40 0.16 37.15
C GLU A 488 -34.80 -0.38 36.79
N ASN A 489 -35.18 -1.54 37.33
CA ASN A 489 -36.48 -2.15 37.19
C ASN A 489 -37.33 -2.05 38.48
N ARG A 490 -37.06 -1.03 39.31
CA ARG A 490 -37.78 -0.73 40.54
C ARG A 490 -37.91 -1.93 41.49
N GLY A 491 -36.81 -2.70 41.63
CA GLY A 491 -36.73 -3.84 42.51
C GLY A 491 -37.33 -5.14 41.94
N CYS A 492 -37.84 -5.16 40.72
CA CYS A 492 -38.30 -6.39 40.09
C CYS A 492 -37.23 -7.05 39.20
N PRO A 493 -37.14 -8.39 39.16
CA PRO A 493 -36.31 -9.05 38.15
C PRO A 493 -36.82 -8.74 36.75
N TRP A 494 -35.89 -8.62 35.80
CA TRP A 494 -36.25 -8.48 34.39
C TRP A 494 -36.81 -9.79 33.86
N GLY A 495 -37.87 -9.72 33.04
CA GLY A 495 -38.43 -10.85 32.32
C GLY A 495 -37.48 -11.36 31.21
N ASP A 496 -37.70 -12.60 30.81
CA ASP A 496 -37.13 -13.25 29.63
C ASP A 496 -38.31 -14.10 29.05
N THR A 497 -39.02 -13.50 28.10
CA THR A 497 -40.33 -14.00 27.66
C THR A 497 -40.22 -15.24 26.79
N ASP A 498 -39.20 -15.35 25.96
CA ASP A 498 -38.99 -16.47 25.04
C ASP A 498 -37.90 -17.46 25.54
N ASN A 499 -37.27 -17.16 26.70
CA ASN A 499 -36.26 -17.98 27.39
C ASN A 499 -35.00 -18.25 26.56
N ASP A 500 -34.51 -17.27 25.82
CA ASP A 500 -33.30 -17.38 25.05
C ASP A 500 -32.01 -16.94 25.84
N GLY A 501 -32.22 -16.41 27.05
CA GLY A 501 -31.17 -15.95 27.94
C GLY A 501 -30.84 -14.46 27.81
N VAL A 502 -31.56 -13.72 26.98
CA VAL A 502 -31.58 -12.25 26.90
C VAL A 502 -32.84 -11.73 27.60
N LEU A 503 -32.64 -10.81 28.52
CA LEU A 503 -33.81 -10.27 29.22
C LEU A 503 -34.61 -9.35 28.27
N ASP A 504 -35.95 -9.31 28.41
CA ASP A 504 -36.89 -8.54 27.57
C ASP A 504 -36.44 -7.06 27.35
N LYS A 505 -35.78 -6.45 28.34
CA LYS A 505 -35.27 -5.07 28.25
C LYS A 505 -34.06 -4.92 27.35
N ASP A 506 -33.31 -5.97 27.19
CA ASP A 506 -32.07 -6.03 26.41
C ASP A 506 -32.29 -6.79 25.09
N ASP A 507 -33.47 -7.39 24.97
CA ASP A 507 -33.91 -8.17 23.84
C ASP A 507 -34.70 -7.31 22.82
N LYS A 508 -34.23 -7.34 21.58
CA LYS A 508 -34.90 -6.66 20.47
C LYS A 508 -36.02 -7.45 19.88
N CYS A 509 -36.13 -8.75 20.20
CA CYS A 509 -37.14 -9.67 19.71
C CYS A 509 -37.75 -10.49 20.87
N PRO A 510 -38.34 -9.89 21.90
CA PRO A 510 -38.69 -10.54 23.16
C PRO A 510 -39.64 -11.75 23.07
N ASP A 511 -40.22 -12.03 21.90
CA ASP A 511 -41.13 -13.14 21.62
C ASP A 511 -40.53 -14.19 20.68
N VAL A 512 -39.26 -14.04 20.23
CA VAL A 512 -38.63 -14.91 19.22
C VAL A 512 -37.17 -15.23 19.60
N PRO A 513 -36.88 -16.41 20.12
CA PRO A 513 -35.60 -16.77 20.63
C PRO A 513 -34.44 -16.54 19.64
N GLY A 514 -33.41 -15.86 20.07
CA GLY A 514 -32.19 -15.62 19.30
C GLY A 514 -30.92 -15.60 20.18
N PRO A 515 -29.75 -15.49 19.61
CA PRO A 515 -28.50 -15.50 20.40
C PRO A 515 -28.27 -14.17 21.11
N VAL A 516 -27.64 -14.25 22.28
CA VAL A 516 -27.26 -13.09 23.11
C VAL A 516 -26.42 -12.07 22.32
N GLU A 517 -25.57 -12.54 21.41
CA GLU A 517 -24.72 -11.71 20.56
C GLU A 517 -25.53 -10.86 19.56
N ASN A 518 -26.78 -11.22 19.29
CA ASN A 518 -27.71 -10.46 18.44
C ASN A 518 -28.86 -9.84 19.25
N GLU A 519 -28.61 -9.59 20.54
CA GLU A 519 -29.56 -8.93 21.41
C GLU A 519 -30.94 -9.63 21.39
N GLY A 520 -30.94 -10.98 21.47
CA GLY A 520 -32.15 -11.81 21.52
C GLY A 520 -32.83 -12.04 20.19
N CYS A 521 -32.38 -11.47 19.10
CA CYS A 521 -32.99 -11.72 17.79
C CYS A 521 -32.27 -12.84 17.01
N PRO A 522 -32.99 -13.64 16.24
CA PRO A 522 -32.34 -14.49 15.26
C PRO A 522 -31.57 -13.66 14.25
N TRP A 523 -30.40 -14.16 13.84
CA TRP A 523 -29.61 -13.49 12.80
C TRP A 523 -30.40 -13.45 11.49
N LYS A 524 -30.44 -12.28 10.88
CA LYS A 524 -31.09 -12.11 9.57
C LYS A 524 -30.31 -12.86 8.49
N ASP A 525 -31.01 -13.57 7.65
CA ASP A 525 -30.54 -14.21 6.42
C ASP A 525 -31.42 -13.68 5.27
N THR A 526 -30.85 -12.78 4.47
CA THR A 526 -31.64 -12.00 3.49
C THR A 526 -31.96 -12.78 2.23
N ASP A 527 -31.07 -13.67 1.79
CA ASP A 527 -31.22 -14.44 0.56
C ASP A 527 -31.57 -15.92 0.81
N GLY A 528 -31.52 -16.36 2.07
CA GLY A 528 -31.98 -17.69 2.49
C GLY A 528 -31.02 -18.82 2.16
N ASP A 529 -29.74 -18.55 2.05
CA ASP A 529 -28.73 -19.56 1.70
C ASP A 529 -28.21 -20.35 2.92
N GLY A 530 -28.63 -19.96 4.13
CA GLY A 530 -28.26 -20.57 5.39
C GLY A 530 -27.02 -19.95 6.05
N VAL A 531 -26.49 -18.85 5.51
CA VAL A 531 -25.44 -18.04 6.12
C VAL A 531 -26.09 -16.72 6.56
N PRO A 532 -26.09 -16.40 7.85
CA PRO A 532 -26.65 -15.13 8.31
C PRO A 532 -25.92 -13.93 7.69
N ASP A 533 -26.67 -12.84 7.43
CA ASP A 533 -26.16 -11.59 6.81
C ASP A 533 -24.86 -11.09 7.46
N LYS A 534 -24.65 -11.32 8.74
CA LYS A 534 -23.45 -10.90 9.49
C LYS A 534 -22.18 -11.71 9.14
N ASP A 535 -22.38 -12.94 8.74
CA ASP A 535 -21.31 -13.89 8.38
C ASP A 535 -21.25 -14.06 6.86
N ASP A 536 -22.22 -13.46 6.16
CA ASP A 536 -22.38 -13.50 4.73
C ASP A 536 -21.72 -12.30 4.06
N LYS A 537 -20.84 -12.56 3.13
CA LYS A 537 -20.19 -11.53 2.32
C LYS A 537 -21.02 -11.03 1.17
N CYS A 538 -22.08 -11.76 0.82
CA CYS A 538 -22.97 -11.46 -0.29
C CYS A 538 -24.46 -11.54 0.13
N PRO A 539 -24.91 -10.80 1.14
CA PRO A 539 -26.19 -10.99 1.84
C PRO A 539 -27.47 -10.85 0.99
N THR A 540 -27.37 -10.69 -0.30
CA THR A 540 -28.48 -10.54 -1.25
C THR A 540 -28.35 -11.47 -2.46
N GLU A 541 -27.34 -12.33 -2.46
CA GLU A 541 -27.06 -13.26 -3.56
C GLU A 541 -26.70 -14.62 -2.99
N ALA A 542 -27.66 -15.53 -2.87
CA ALA A 542 -27.48 -16.84 -2.30
C ALA A 542 -26.25 -17.60 -2.85
N GLY A 543 -25.39 -18.03 -1.95
CA GLY A 543 -24.11 -18.63 -2.31
C GLY A 543 -23.82 -19.92 -1.55
N LEU A 544 -22.56 -20.12 -1.14
CA LEU A 544 -22.14 -21.35 -0.49
C LEU A 544 -21.56 -21.04 0.91
N PRO A 545 -21.88 -21.84 1.92
CA PRO A 545 -21.35 -21.64 3.27
C PRO A 545 -19.83 -21.62 3.34
N GLU A 546 -19.14 -22.46 2.55
CA GLU A 546 -17.67 -22.46 2.46
C GLU A 546 -17.08 -21.22 1.78
N LYS A 547 -17.93 -20.40 1.13
CA LYS A 547 -17.62 -19.09 0.55
C LYS A 547 -18.19 -17.94 1.36
N GLN A 548 -18.62 -18.22 2.58
CA GLN A 548 -19.23 -17.23 3.45
C GLN A 548 -20.41 -16.52 2.76
N GLY A 549 -21.35 -17.32 2.22
CA GLY A 549 -22.55 -16.83 1.59
C GLY A 549 -22.40 -16.30 0.16
N CYS A 550 -21.21 -16.25 -0.39
CA CYS A 550 -21.05 -15.75 -1.75
C CYS A 550 -21.10 -16.84 -2.82
N PRO A 551 -21.66 -16.53 -4.00
CA PRO A 551 -21.52 -17.39 -5.18
C PRO A 551 -20.06 -17.56 -5.59
N LYS A 552 -19.77 -18.63 -6.29
CA LYS A 552 -18.44 -18.86 -6.85
C LYS A 552 -18.04 -17.73 -7.79
N THR A 553 -16.87 -17.15 -7.58
CA THR A 553 -16.31 -16.16 -8.51
C THR A 553 -15.81 -16.82 -9.80
N HIS A 554 -15.71 -16.07 -10.88
CA HIS A 554 -15.12 -16.58 -12.12
C HIS A 554 -13.65 -17.01 -11.94
N ALA A 555 -12.94 -16.47 -10.95
CA ALA A 555 -11.60 -16.91 -10.58
C ALA A 555 -11.62 -18.30 -9.91
N ASP A 556 -12.59 -18.57 -9.02
CA ASP A 556 -12.79 -19.89 -8.44
C ASP A 556 -13.10 -20.92 -9.52
N ILE A 557 -13.97 -20.56 -10.44
CA ILE A 557 -14.35 -21.39 -11.60
C ILE A 557 -13.11 -21.68 -12.46
N ALA A 558 -12.27 -20.71 -12.73
CA ALA A 558 -11.01 -20.90 -13.45
C ALA A 558 -10.08 -21.89 -12.72
N GLY A 559 -10.03 -21.85 -11.40
CA GLY A 559 -9.31 -22.80 -10.55
C GLY A 559 -9.89 -24.22 -10.66
N GLU A 560 -11.21 -24.37 -10.62
CA GLU A 560 -11.90 -25.68 -10.80
C GLU A 560 -11.65 -26.23 -12.20
N VAL A 561 -11.73 -25.40 -13.24
CA VAL A 561 -11.42 -25.80 -14.62
C VAL A 561 -9.98 -26.25 -14.75
N THR A 562 -9.04 -25.53 -14.12
CA THR A 562 -7.63 -25.93 -14.08
C THR A 562 -7.46 -27.31 -13.41
N SER A 563 -8.19 -27.55 -12.33
CA SER A 563 -8.18 -28.81 -11.61
C SER A 563 -8.78 -29.96 -12.45
N ALA A 564 -9.88 -29.72 -13.13
CA ALA A 564 -10.50 -30.67 -14.05
C ALA A 564 -9.55 -31.05 -15.21
N LEU A 565 -8.80 -30.08 -15.73
CA LEU A 565 -7.82 -30.28 -16.79
C LEU A 565 -6.46 -30.79 -16.31
N LYS A 566 -6.28 -31.06 -15.00
CA LYS A 566 -5.02 -31.56 -14.45
C LYS A 566 -4.63 -32.88 -15.12
N ASN A 567 -3.36 -32.96 -15.54
CA ASN A 567 -2.81 -34.12 -16.29
C ASN A 567 -3.61 -34.45 -17.55
N ILE A 568 -4.03 -33.43 -18.31
CA ILE A 568 -4.66 -33.63 -19.61
C ILE A 568 -3.64 -34.20 -20.59
N LEU A 569 -4.03 -35.28 -21.32
CA LEU A 569 -3.10 -36.06 -22.12
C LEU A 569 -3.06 -35.60 -23.56
N PHE A 570 -1.85 -35.36 -24.06
CA PHE A 570 -1.54 -35.10 -25.46
C PHE A 570 -0.70 -36.25 -26.05
N ASN A 571 -0.75 -36.41 -27.35
CA ASN A 571 0.19 -37.27 -28.04
C ASN A 571 1.62 -36.74 -27.92
N LEU A 572 2.60 -37.64 -27.81
CA LEU A 572 4.00 -37.27 -27.56
C LEU A 572 4.52 -36.30 -28.62
N GLY A 573 5.03 -35.15 -28.14
CA GLY A 573 5.56 -34.08 -29.00
C GLY A 573 4.52 -33.36 -29.87
N LYS A 574 3.22 -33.61 -29.67
CA LYS A 574 2.13 -33.01 -30.47
C LYS A 574 1.15 -32.25 -29.59
N ALA A 575 0.33 -31.44 -30.21
CA ALA A 575 -0.80 -30.74 -29.58
C ALA A 575 -2.14 -31.51 -29.73
N THR A 576 -2.12 -32.70 -30.33
CA THR A 576 -3.32 -33.50 -30.48
C THR A 576 -3.67 -34.16 -29.16
N LEU A 577 -4.87 -33.89 -28.68
CA LEU A 577 -5.45 -34.50 -27.48
C LEU A 577 -5.65 -36.00 -27.70
N ARG A 578 -5.43 -36.80 -26.66
CA ARG A 578 -5.75 -38.21 -26.64
C ARG A 578 -7.23 -38.46 -26.35
N PRO A 579 -7.83 -39.58 -26.74
CA PRO A 579 -9.22 -39.90 -26.42
C PRO A 579 -9.52 -39.90 -24.94
N GLU A 580 -8.54 -40.27 -24.10
CA GLU A 580 -8.65 -40.29 -22.62
C GLU A 580 -8.76 -38.88 -22.01
N ALA A 581 -8.52 -37.83 -22.77
CA ALA A 581 -8.76 -36.45 -22.33
C ALA A 581 -10.25 -36.04 -22.38
N ALA A 582 -11.09 -36.81 -23.12
CA ALA A 582 -12.49 -36.43 -23.34
C ALA A 582 -13.29 -36.23 -22.04
N PRO A 583 -13.27 -37.10 -21.01
CA PRO A 583 -14.03 -36.87 -19.77
C PRO A 583 -13.62 -35.59 -19.04
N LYS A 584 -12.30 -35.29 -18.99
CA LYS A 584 -11.77 -34.08 -18.36
C LYS A 584 -12.21 -32.81 -19.09
N LEU A 585 -12.31 -32.86 -20.38
CA LEU A 585 -12.81 -31.77 -21.23
C LEU A 585 -14.33 -31.60 -21.08
N ASP A 586 -15.08 -32.69 -20.90
CA ASP A 586 -16.52 -32.68 -20.66
C ASP A 586 -16.81 -32.00 -19.31
N ASP A 587 -16.07 -32.38 -18.24
CA ASP A 587 -16.17 -31.76 -16.91
C ASP A 587 -15.80 -30.28 -16.96
N ALA A 588 -14.68 -29.93 -17.56
CA ALA A 588 -14.22 -28.55 -17.71
C ALA A 588 -15.24 -27.69 -18.48
N ALA A 589 -15.81 -28.20 -19.55
CA ALA A 589 -16.83 -27.51 -20.33
C ALA A 589 -18.14 -27.31 -19.52
N LYS A 590 -18.54 -28.30 -18.71
CA LYS A 590 -19.69 -28.17 -17.81
C LYS A 590 -19.46 -27.07 -16.78
N ILE A 591 -18.29 -27.03 -16.16
CA ILE A 591 -17.92 -26.00 -15.16
C ILE A 591 -17.95 -24.60 -15.80
N ILE A 592 -17.37 -24.41 -16.99
CA ILE A 592 -17.38 -23.12 -17.67
C ILE A 592 -18.80 -22.69 -18.04
N LYS A 593 -19.62 -23.60 -18.55
CA LYS A 593 -21.01 -23.28 -18.91
C LYS A 593 -21.88 -22.87 -17.72
N SER A 594 -21.53 -23.31 -16.52
CA SER A 594 -22.21 -22.84 -15.29
C SER A 594 -21.77 -21.47 -14.82
N SER A 595 -20.78 -20.85 -15.46
CA SER A 595 -20.11 -19.61 -14.98
C SER A 595 -20.83 -18.30 -15.34
N ASN A 596 -21.99 -18.35 -15.88
CA ASN A 596 -22.80 -17.18 -16.22
C ASN A 596 -22.02 -15.99 -16.84
N GLY A 597 -21.21 -16.27 -17.88
CA GLY A 597 -20.60 -15.24 -18.72
C GLY A 597 -19.14 -14.88 -18.41
N GLY A 598 -18.43 -15.58 -17.56
CA GLY A 598 -17.00 -15.35 -17.29
C GLY A 598 -16.10 -15.54 -18.51
N THR A 599 -14.97 -14.85 -18.55
CA THR A 599 -13.97 -14.95 -19.62
C THR A 599 -12.71 -15.66 -19.10
N PHE A 600 -12.22 -16.66 -19.87
CA PHE A 600 -11.20 -17.59 -19.41
C PHE A 600 -10.04 -17.70 -20.39
N LEU A 601 -8.83 -17.45 -19.91
CA LEU A 601 -7.60 -17.63 -20.66
C LEU A 601 -7.01 -19.00 -20.35
N VAL A 602 -6.91 -19.84 -21.36
CA VAL A 602 -6.27 -21.16 -21.30
C VAL A 602 -4.79 -21.01 -21.59
N ILE A 603 -3.93 -21.37 -20.63
CA ILE A 603 -2.47 -21.20 -20.70
C ILE A 603 -1.81 -22.58 -20.79
N GLY A 604 -1.03 -22.80 -21.83
CA GLY A 604 -0.25 -24.02 -22.00
C GLY A 604 1.19 -23.85 -21.53
N HIS A 605 1.68 -24.86 -20.81
CA HIS A 605 3.04 -24.92 -20.28
C HIS A 605 3.77 -26.15 -20.81
N THR A 606 5.10 -26.06 -20.88
CA THR A 606 6.00 -27.20 -21.17
C THR A 606 7.08 -27.29 -20.09
N ASP A 607 7.72 -28.42 -19.98
CA ASP A 607 8.95 -28.55 -19.21
C ASP A 607 10.14 -27.89 -19.93
N ARG A 608 11.28 -27.81 -19.28
CA ARG A 608 12.51 -27.18 -19.76
C ARG A 608 13.27 -28.03 -20.82
N LYS A 609 12.81 -29.24 -21.15
CA LYS A 609 13.51 -30.10 -22.08
C LYS A 609 13.25 -29.67 -23.51
N GLY A 610 14.31 -29.44 -24.28
CA GLY A 610 14.24 -29.09 -25.69
C GLY A 610 14.49 -27.61 -25.98
N ASN A 611 14.21 -27.22 -27.23
CA ASN A 611 14.44 -25.86 -27.71
C ASN A 611 13.32 -24.91 -27.27
N ALA A 612 13.69 -23.70 -26.81
CA ALA A 612 12.74 -22.71 -26.32
C ALA A 612 11.66 -22.34 -27.34
N ALA A 613 12.03 -22.13 -28.62
CA ALA A 613 11.07 -21.74 -29.65
C ALA A 613 10.10 -22.88 -29.96
N LEU A 614 10.57 -24.14 -29.93
CA LEU A 614 9.70 -25.31 -30.13
C LEU A 614 8.76 -25.51 -28.96
N ASN A 615 9.23 -25.32 -27.72
CA ASN A 615 8.41 -25.40 -26.51
C ASN A 615 7.35 -24.30 -26.47
N LEU A 616 7.73 -23.08 -26.82
CA LEU A 616 6.78 -21.97 -26.92
C LEU A 616 5.70 -22.25 -27.97
N ARG A 617 6.09 -22.76 -29.16
CA ARG A 617 5.14 -23.15 -30.19
C ARG A 617 4.22 -24.29 -29.71
N LEU A 618 4.79 -25.35 -29.14
CA LEU A 618 4.03 -26.50 -28.67
C LEU A 618 3.04 -26.12 -27.55
N SER A 619 3.42 -25.24 -26.63
CA SER A 619 2.52 -24.75 -25.58
C SER A 619 1.35 -23.94 -26.13
N ARG A 620 1.59 -23.09 -27.14
CA ARG A 620 0.54 -22.35 -27.88
C ARG A 620 -0.44 -23.30 -28.57
N GLU A 621 0.09 -24.23 -29.35
CA GLU A 621 -0.73 -25.21 -30.06
C GLU A 621 -1.57 -26.07 -29.11
N ARG A 622 -1.02 -26.46 -27.94
CA ARG A 622 -1.74 -27.24 -26.92
C ARG A 622 -2.86 -26.45 -26.28
N ALA A 623 -2.60 -25.19 -25.86
CA ALA A 623 -3.61 -24.32 -25.33
C ALA A 623 -4.75 -24.10 -26.32
N ALA A 624 -4.43 -23.84 -27.59
CA ALA A 624 -5.42 -23.67 -28.64
C ALA A 624 -6.22 -24.97 -28.92
N ALA A 625 -5.60 -26.14 -28.82
CA ALA A 625 -6.30 -27.42 -28.96
C ALA A 625 -7.30 -27.66 -27.82
N VAL A 626 -6.97 -27.25 -26.59
CA VAL A 626 -7.91 -27.32 -25.46
C VAL A 626 -9.07 -26.35 -25.64
N VAL A 627 -8.81 -25.07 -26.01
CA VAL A 627 -9.86 -24.11 -26.33
C VAL A 627 -10.81 -24.65 -27.39
N LYS A 628 -10.27 -25.14 -28.50
CA LYS A 628 -11.09 -25.74 -29.57
C LYS A 628 -11.93 -26.91 -29.06
N ALA A 629 -11.36 -27.78 -28.23
CA ALA A 629 -12.07 -28.93 -27.67
C ALA A 629 -13.19 -28.53 -26.68
N LEU A 630 -13.04 -27.42 -25.98
CA LEU A 630 -14.07 -26.82 -25.09
C LEU A 630 -15.17 -26.15 -25.92
N GLU A 631 -14.84 -25.47 -27.02
CA GLU A 631 -15.80 -24.88 -27.96
C GLU A 631 -16.66 -25.99 -28.65
N GLU A 632 -16.03 -27.10 -29.05
CA GLU A 632 -16.73 -28.26 -29.59
C GLU A 632 -17.72 -28.90 -28.61
N ARG A 633 -17.56 -28.62 -27.30
CA ARG A 633 -18.45 -29.04 -26.22
C ARG A 633 -19.49 -27.96 -25.82
N GLY A 634 -19.58 -26.92 -26.63
CA GLY A 634 -20.60 -25.86 -26.49
C GLY A 634 -20.26 -24.80 -25.49
N VAL A 635 -18.99 -24.59 -25.16
CA VAL A 635 -18.54 -23.36 -24.47
C VAL A 635 -18.51 -22.23 -25.50
N ASP A 636 -19.05 -21.06 -25.13
CA ASP A 636 -19.10 -19.93 -26.05
C ASP A 636 -17.67 -19.47 -26.40
N HIS A 637 -17.44 -19.28 -27.69
CA HIS A 637 -16.14 -18.86 -28.20
C HIS A 637 -15.69 -17.48 -27.70
N SER A 638 -16.62 -16.62 -27.30
CA SER A 638 -16.31 -15.31 -26.73
C SER A 638 -15.74 -15.39 -25.32
N GLN A 639 -15.99 -16.49 -24.62
CA GLN A 639 -15.51 -16.72 -23.26
C GLN A 639 -14.07 -17.29 -23.20
N LEU A 640 -13.51 -17.73 -24.34
CA LEU A 640 -12.25 -18.46 -24.36
C LEU A 640 -11.18 -17.78 -25.22
N LYS A 641 -10.00 -17.63 -24.65
CA LYS A 641 -8.76 -17.30 -25.37
C LYS A 641 -7.64 -18.26 -24.96
N SER A 642 -6.62 -18.41 -25.79
CA SER A 642 -5.48 -19.28 -25.50
C SER A 642 -4.15 -18.54 -25.57
N LYS A 643 -3.20 -18.95 -24.70
CA LYS A 643 -1.83 -18.44 -24.67
C LYS A 643 -0.86 -19.58 -24.36
N GLY A 644 0.29 -19.59 -25.00
CA GLY A 644 1.37 -20.51 -24.63
C GLY A 644 2.54 -19.75 -24.05
N VAL A 645 3.11 -20.26 -22.98
CA VAL A 645 4.23 -19.64 -22.26
C VAL A 645 5.52 -20.50 -22.33
N GLY A 646 5.48 -21.61 -23.09
CA GLY A 646 6.64 -22.51 -23.16
C GLY A 646 7.02 -23.05 -21.80
N PHE A 647 8.30 -22.98 -21.47
CA PHE A 647 8.84 -23.35 -20.16
C PHE A 647 9.19 -22.14 -19.28
N GLU A 648 8.64 -20.97 -19.54
CA GLU A 648 8.94 -19.73 -18.78
C GLU A 648 8.72 -19.91 -17.28
N PHE A 649 7.65 -20.62 -16.91
CA PHE A 649 7.27 -20.90 -15.51
C PHE A 649 7.55 -22.35 -15.11
N ALA A 650 8.44 -23.06 -15.81
CA ALA A 650 8.82 -24.40 -15.42
C ALA A 650 9.75 -24.35 -14.19
N GLU A 651 9.40 -25.09 -13.15
CA GLU A 651 10.12 -25.11 -11.88
C GLU A 651 11.14 -26.26 -11.83
N VAL A 652 10.85 -27.36 -12.50
CA VAL A 652 11.64 -28.58 -12.43
C VAL A 652 12.88 -28.50 -13.35
N PRO A 653 14.08 -28.82 -12.84
CA PRO A 653 15.31 -28.80 -13.65
C PRO A 653 15.24 -29.76 -14.86
N VAL A 654 15.93 -29.43 -15.95
CA VAL A 654 15.99 -30.25 -17.14
C VAL A 654 16.61 -31.64 -16.89
N THR A 655 17.44 -31.73 -15.85
CA THR A 655 18.11 -32.98 -15.44
C THR A 655 17.23 -33.93 -14.62
N ALA A 656 16.08 -33.45 -14.14
CA ALA A 656 15.13 -34.25 -13.38
C ALA A 656 14.49 -35.34 -14.26
N SER A 657 13.92 -36.36 -13.63
CA SER A 657 13.22 -37.45 -14.31
C SER A 657 12.01 -36.93 -15.12
N ASP A 658 11.54 -37.71 -16.05
CA ASP A 658 10.37 -37.34 -16.88
C ASP A 658 9.11 -37.22 -16.01
N ALA A 659 8.97 -38.06 -15.00
CA ALA A 659 7.86 -38.04 -14.05
C ALA A 659 7.86 -36.73 -13.17
N GLU A 660 9.02 -36.27 -12.74
CA GLU A 660 9.13 -35.01 -12.02
C GLU A 660 8.80 -33.82 -12.91
N ARG A 661 9.30 -33.80 -14.16
CA ARG A 661 9.01 -32.72 -15.11
C ARG A 661 7.56 -32.73 -15.64
N GLU A 662 6.79 -33.78 -15.39
CA GLU A 662 5.36 -33.82 -15.71
C GLU A 662 4.57 -32.71 -15.05
N LYS A 663 5.00 -32.24 -13.87
CA LYS A 663 4.37 -31.13 -13.14
C LYS A 663 4.39 -29.82 -13.95
N ASP A 664 5.43 -29.61 -14.75
CA ASP A 664 5.58 -28.44 -15.61
C ASP A 664 4.78 -28.53 -16.91
N ARG A 665 4.43 -29.75 -17.35
CA ARG A 665 3.62 -30.00 -18.55
C ARG A 665 2.13 -29.95 -18.23
N LYS A 666 1.60 -28.75 -18.06
CA LYS A 666 0.22 -28.50 -17.60
C LYS A 666 -0.53 -27.54 -18.50
N VAL A 667 -1.84 -27.53 -18.32
CA VAL A 667 -2.73 -26.48 -18.80
C VAL A 667 -3.33 -25.80 -17.56
N GLU A 668 -3.25 -24.49 -17.52
CA GLU A 668 -3.80 -23.63 -16.48
C GLU A 668 -4.90 -22.76 -17.09
N VAL A 669 -5.94 -22.45 -16.31
CA VAL A 669 -7.00 -21.55 -16.75
C VAL A 669 -7.09 -20.39 -15.77
N LYS A 670 -7.12 -19.18 -16.30
CA LYS A 670 -7.26 -17.96 -15.52
C LYS A 670 -8.48 -17.17 -15.97
N HIS A 671 -9.19 -16.60 -15.02
CA HIS A 671 -10.17 -15.58 -15.33
C HIS A 671 -9.44 -14.26 -15.62
N VAL A 672 -9.75 -13.64 -16.74
CA VAL A 672 -9.12 -12.39 -17.23
C VAL A 672 -10.21 -11.49 -17.80
N THR A 673 -10.23 -10.21 -17.42
CA THR A 673 -11.25 -9.24 -17.83
C THR A 673 -10.66 -7.90 -18.28
N GLY A 674 -11.49 -7.03 -18.83
CA GLY A 674 -11.14 -5.66 -19.18
C GLY A 674 -10.02 -5.55 -20.20
N SER A 675 -9.16 -4.56 -20.05
CA SER A 675 -8.08 -4.27 -21.01
C SER A 675 -7.08 -5.40 -21.21
N GLU A 676 -6.89 -6.24 -20.20
CA GLU A 676 -6.02 -7.42 -20.32
C GLU A 676 -6.64 -8.47 -21.25
N TRP A 677 -7.96 -8.71 -21.11
CA TRP A 677 -8.70 -9.59 -22.00
C TRP A 677 -8.71 -9.07 -23.43
N ASP A 678 -8.98 -7.77 -23.61
CA ASP A 678 -9.07 -7.14 -24.93
C ASP A 678 -7.73 -7.15 -25.68
N ALA A 679 -6.63 -7.03 -24.94
CA ALA A 679 -5.28 -7.09 -25.51
C ALA A 679 -4.86 -8.49 -25.97
N LEU A 680 -5.55 -9.56 -25.54
CA LEU A 680 -5.26 -10.91 -25.94
C LEU A 680 -5.88 -11.22 -27.31
N THR A 681 -5.13 -11.88 -28.18
CA THR A 681 -5.69 -12.49 -29.38
C THR A 681 -6.49 -13.73 -29.02
N LYS A 682 -7.43 -14.14 -29.88
CA LYS A 682 -8.22 -15.38 -29.68
C LYS A 682 -7.32 -16.61 -29.44
N SER A 683 -6.22 -16.68 -30.17
CA SER A 683 -5.15 -17.66 -29.99
C SER A 683 -3.83 -17.05 -30.43
N ASP A 684 -2.78 -17.34 -29.70
CA ASP A 684 -1.42 -16.89 -30.00
C ASP A 684 -0.66 -17.89 -30.93
N VAL A 685 -1.37 -18.88 -31.50
CA VAL A 685 -0.82 -19.76 -32.55
C VAL A 685 -0.69 -18.96 -33.82
N PRO A 686 0.51 -18.84 -34.42
CA PRO A 686 0.66 -18.20 -35.72
C PRO A 686 -0.17 -18.90 -36.79
N VAL A 687 -1.03 -18.17 -37.50
CA VAL A 687 -1.75 -18.72 -38.65
C VAL A 687 -0.72 -19.12 -39.71
N ALA A 688 -0.63 -20.40 -40.01
CA ALA A 688 0.25 -20.86 -41.04
C ALA A 688 -0.12 -20.16 -42.35
N ALA A 689 0.84 -19.48 -42.97
CA ALA A 689 0.61 -18.85 -44.27
C ALA A 689 0.08 -19.93 -45.23
N PRO A 690 -0.97 -19.62 -46.03
CA PRO A 690 -1.56 -20.60 -46.92
C PRO A 690 -0.45 -21.16 -47.86
N LYS A 691 -0.28 -22.46 -47.85
CA LYS A 691 0.62 -23.15 -48.81
C LYS A 691 0.22 -22.71 -50.19
N LYS A 692 1.13 -22.04 -50.93
CA LYS A 692 0.97 -21.75 -52.36
C LYS A 692 0.77 -23.08 -53.09
N THR A 693 -0.46 -23.38 -53.41
CA THR A 693 -0.79 -24.41 -54.37
C THR A 693 -0.33 -23.94 -55.75
N THR A 694 0.68 -24.55 -56.26
CA THR A 694 1.10 -24.42 -57.66
C THR A 694 -0.04 -24.91 -58.55
N ALA A 695 -0.84 -23.98 -59.06
CA ALA A 695 -1.81 -24.27 -60.09
C ALA A 695 -1.09 -24.37 -61.45
N LYS A 696 -1.23 -25.51 -62.08
CA LYS A 696 -0.87 -25.75 -63.45
C LYS A 696 -1.62 -24.80 -64.38
N LYS A 697 -0.88 -24.15 -65.30
CA LYS A 697 -1.40 -23.40 -66.43
C LYS A 697 -2.45 -24.20 -67.24
N SER A 698 -3.58 -23.55 -67.49
CA SER A 698 -4.34 -23.79 -68.74
C SER A 698 -4.71 -22.45 -69.35
N VAL A 699 -4.48 -22.37 -70.61
CA VAL A 699 -4.59 -21.21 -71.53
C VAL A 699 -6.06 -20.98 -71.87
N GLY A 700 -6.46 -19.69 -72.03
CA GLY A 700 -7.74 -19.37 -72.69
C GLY A 700 -8.22 -17.93 -72.49
N ALA A 701 -8.03 -17.14 -73.55
CA ALA A 701 -8.33 -15.74 -73.70
C ALA A 701 -9.79 -15.35 -73.45
N LYS A 702 -10.03 -14.12 -73.00
CA LYS A 702 -10.58 -13.00 -73.82
C LYS A 702 -10.79 -11.73 -73.00
N LYS A 703 -10.37 -10.62 -73.58
CA LYS A 703 -10.60 -9.22 -73.18
C LYS A 703 -12.08 -8.90 -73.04
N THR A 704 -12.43 -8.03 -72.14
CA THR A 704 -13.29 -6.89 -72.45
C THR A 704 -13.04 -5.75 -71.45
N VAL A 705 -12.88 -4.57 -71.99
CA VAL A 705 -12.66 -3.22 -71.44
C VAL A 705 -14.02 -2.65 -71.00
N TYR A 706 -14.10 -1.91 -69.91
CA TYR A 706 -14.78 -0.61 -69.85
C TYR A 706 -14.60 0.12 -68.53
N ARG A 707 -13.88 1.19 -68.52
CA ARG A 707 -14.07 2.59 -68.13
C ARG A 707 -14.71 2.96 -66.78
N LYS A 708 -13.94 3.79 -66.06
CA LYS A 708 -14.40 4.83 -65.08
C LYS A 708 -15.32 5.86 -65.73
N PRO A 709 -16.13 6.54 -64.93
CA PRO A 709 -15.85 7.96 -64.59
C PRO A 709 -16.13 8.30 -63.11
N VAL A 710 -15.28 9.13 -62.47
CA VAL A 710 -15.18 10.59 -62.36
C VAL A 710 -16.31 11.28 -61.52
N ALA A 711 -15.93 11.67 -60.35
CA ALA A 711 -16.22 12.81 -59.51
C ALA A 711 -17.54 13.61 -59.66
N ARG A 712 -18.12 14.01 -58.53
CA ARG A 712 -18.41 15.44 -58.23
C ARG A 712 -18.69 15.73 -56.74
N LYS A 713 -18.13 16.85 -56.30
CA LYS A 713 -18.30 17.61 -55.06
C LYS A 713 -19.69 18.20 -54.84
N LYS A 714 -19.89 18.62 -53.58
CA LYS A 714 -20.72 19.67 -52.99
C LYS A 714 -21.93 19.13 -52.22
N LYS A 715 -22.16 19.55 -51.00
CA LYS A 715 -21.95 20.79 -50.22
C LYS A 715 -21.55 20.39 -48.76
#